data_a6887de15e2acc8f2ab5995b40b2c2d1
#
_entry.id   a6887de15e2acc8f2ab5995b40b2c2d1
#
_cell.length_a   1.000
_cell.length_b   1.000
_cell.length_c   1.000
_cell.angle_alpha   90.00
_cell.angle_beta   90.00
_cell.angle_gamma   90.00
#
_symmetry.space_group_name_H-M   'P 1'
#
loop_
_entity.id
_entity.type
_entity.pdbx_description
1 polymer ?
#
loop_
_entity_poly.entity_id
_entity_poly.type
_entity_poly.pdbx_seq_one_letter_code
_entity_poly.pdbx_strand_id
1 'polypeptide(L)'
;GGLPLTYDDLVEWFPNLPWHNQCNYTIPGFPYNVLASEDDGDGYWEHIQYVKVIDKTKPAVECKDTTICSYGACEENVTLVGKASDGCDTAGLHLNYAYKVDLFNDGNYEIVSPANVNSKTFNATVPFGRHRITWTIADGCGNFTTCSYIFWVKDCKKPTPVCHFLSAPTMPVQKVVTIWATDFEAGSSFDNCCAYEDLVFRIVKTGQSDHQTPPTTTSVTFDCNELGSQPVELWAGDCGYDANGDGTISDDERNWDYCNSTILISDNDNVCGPGGFAAVAGTVETETGKMVSGVNLIAVTGGSNQTTSNNGQFSFTLPTGQSYTIVPEKNVNPLNGVNTLDLVYMTNHILGKKALTSGYKKIAADINKDKKITTGDLVQLRQLILHITNEFPANTSWRFVEKSYSFTTGNEQAENFPEVKVINNLASGVNANFIGVKVGDVTNDANPTNATASSEVRNGGTLTFGVADQNLVAGQEYKVNFTAKDFTNILGYQYTIGYDVDALEFVGLEGKAADISADNFGLTNLERGKITTSWNGKSATTLSADETMFTVTFKATKSGKLSKAINVNSSLTPAVAFNSNEETMDVALEFNSNNGTVAASNFELLQNNPNPFKESTTISFILPAAGKATLSIYTVDGKVVKTIQGDFAQGMNNVVINRSEISAAGVLYYQLDTDTDSAVRKMIIIE
;
A
#
# COMPACT_ATOMS: atom_id res chain seq x y z
N GLY A 1 -61.68 -16.02 30.77
CA GLY A 1 -61.23 -15.42 29.51
C GLY A 1 -60.25 -14.33 29.81
N GLY A 2 -58.97 -14.69 30.10
CA GLY A 2 -57.90 -13.74 30.23
C GLY A 2 -57.45 -13.30 28.84
N LEU A 3 -57.03 -12.05 28.69
CA LEU A 3 -56.34 -11.56 27.50
C LEU A 3 -55.07 -12.41 27.26
N PRO A 4 -54.70 -12.70 26.04
CA PRO A 4 -53.43 -13.38 25.77
C PRO A 4 -52.27 -12.55 26.33
N LEU A 5 -51.43 -13.18 27.15
CA LEU A 5 -50.21 -12.55 27.65
C LEU A 5 -49.32 -12.15 26.52
N THR A 6 -48.80 -10.92 26.57
CA THR A 6 -47.81 -10.40 25.64
C THR A 6 -46.40 -10.76 26.13
N TYR A 7 -45.41 -10.61 25.28
CA TYR A 7 -44.00 -10.74 25.65
C TYR A 7 -43.63 -9.77 26.79
N ASP A 8 -44.09 -8.53 26.69
CA ASP A 8 -43.84 -7.49 27.69
C ASP A 8 -44.42 -7.84 29.06
N ASP A 9 -45.62 -8.43 29.10
CA ASP A 9 -46.23 -8.91 30.33
C ASP A 9 -45.36 -10.00 31.00
N LEU A 10 -44.78 -10.90 30.21
CA LEU A 10 -43.93 -11.96 30.73
C LEU A 10 -42.57 -11.42 31.21
N VAL A 11 -41.98 -10.43 30.55
CA VAL A 11 -40.76 -9.77 30.99
C VAL A 11 -40.96 -8.99 32.28
N GLU A 12 -42.10 -8.30 32.43
CA GLU A 12 -42.45 -7.57 33.65
C GLU A 12 -42.61 -8.52 34.85
N TRP A 13 -43.24 -9.65 34.64
CA TRP A 13 -43.49 -10.61 35.72
C TRP A 13 -42.30 -11.49 36.08
N PHE A 14 -41.42 -11.76 35.12
CA PHE A 14 -40.27 -12.66 35.30
C PHE A 14 -38.95 -12.11 34.71
N PRO A 15 -38.45 -10.99 35.20
CA PRO A 15 -37.30 -10.31 34.60
C PRO A 15 -35.98 -11.10 34.68
N ASN A 16 -35.90 -12.15 35.47
CA ASN A 16 -34.68 -12.92 35.67
C ASN A 16 -34.68 -14.31 34.99
N LEU A 17 -35.67 -14.60 34.16
CA LEU A 17 -35.69 -15.86 33.41
C LEU A 17 -34.94 -15.73 32.08
N PRO A 18 -34.24 -16.81 31.62
CA PRO A 18 -33.35 -16.75 30.45
C PRO A 18 -34.08 -16.74 29.08
N TRP A 19 -35.32 -16.28 29.03
CA TRP A 19 -36.10 -16.19 27.77
C TRP A 19 -35.76 -15.00 26.88
N HIS A 20 -35.02 -14.06 27.39
CA HIS A 20 -34.59 -12.88 26.58
C HIS A 20 -33.80 -13.20 25.32
N ASN A 21 -33.31 -14.43 25.18
CA ASN A 21 -32.47 -14.85 24.06
C ASN A 21 -32.89 -16.20 23.46
N GLN A 22 -34.11 -16.66 23.70
CA GLN A 22 -34.58 -17.94 23.17
C GLN A 22 -35.86 -17.78 22.37
N CYS A 23 -35.80 -18.08 21.10
CA CYS A 23 -36.93 -17.99 20.17
C CYS A 23 -38.08 -18.97 20.41
N ASN A 24 -37.92 -19.95 21.24
CA ASN A 24 -38.93 -20.97 21.51
C ASN A 24 -38.77 -21.49 22.94
N TYR A 25 -39.45 -20.87 23.86
CA TYR A 25 -39.35 -21.24 25.25
C TYR A 25 -40.68 -21.82 25.73
N THR A 26 -40.64 -23.04 26.26
CA THR A 26 -41.76 -23.65 26.97
C THR A 26 -41.51 -23.46 28.45
N ILE A 27 -42.30 -22.64 29.10
CA ILE A 27 -42.24 -22.48 30.55
C ILE A 27 -42.87 -23.73 31.17
N PRO A 28 -42.10 -24.57 31.89
CA PRO A 28 -42.67 -25.69 32.58
C PRO A 28 -43.51 -25.19 33.77
N GLY A 29 -44.77 -25.36 33.65
CA GLY A 29 -45.76 -25.26 34.73
C GLY A 29 -45.74 -24.00 35.58
N PHE A 30 -46.68 -23.09 35.32
CA PHE A 30 -47.13 -22.16 36.35
C PHE A 30 -48.04 -22.92 37.33
N PRO A 31 -47.69 -23.06 38.58
CA PRO A 31 -48.69 -23.49 39.58
C PRO A 31 -49.63 -22.32 39.82
N TYR A 32 -50.77 -22.32 39.15
CA TYR A 32 -51.88 -21.47 39.59
C TYR A 32 -52.44 -22.15 40.85
N ASN A 33 -52.08 -21.64 42.02
CA ASN A 33 -52.83 -21.92 43.22
C ASN A 33 -54.18 -21.21 43.13
N VAL A 34 -55.15 -21.84 42.58
CA VAL A 34 -56.54 -21.41 42.76
C VAL A 34 -56.89 -21.80 44.19
N LEU A 35 -56.76 -20.82 45.07
CA LEU A 35 -57.39 -20.98 46.39
C LEU A 35 -58.90 -21.09 46.17
N ALA A 36 -59.43 -22.28 46.11
CA ALA A 36 -60.85 -22.48 46.25
C ALA A 36 -61.20 -22.11 47.69
N SER A 37 -62.08 -21.12 47.84
CA SER A 37 -62.50 -20.57 49.13
C SER A 37 -63.45 -21.43 49.93
N GLU A 38 -63.50 -22.70 49.66
CA GLU A 38 -64.30 -23.65 50.45
C GLU A 38 -63.45 -24.85 50.84
N ASP A 39 -63.19 -24.95 52.14
CA ASP A 39 -62.50 -26.05 52.76
C ASP A 39 -63.52 -27.20 52.91
N ASP A 40 -63.55 -28.10 51.92
CA ASP A 40 -64.30 -29.34 51.97
C ASP A 40 -63.45 -30.57 52.33
N GLY A 41 -62.18 -30.34 52.69
CA GLY A 41 -61.27 -31.36 53.20
C GLY A 41 -60.57 -32.24 52.16
N ASP A 42 -60.69 -31.98 50.84
CA ASP A 42 -60.25 -32.90 49.81
C ASP A 42 -58.94 -32.45 49.07
N GLY A 43 -58.18 -31.55 49.62
CA GLY A 43 -56.86 -31.24 49.12
C GLY A 43 -56.80 -30.21 47.98
N TYR A 44 -55.61 -29.74 47.68
CA TYR A 44 -55.34 -28.73 46.66
C TYR A 44 -55.35 -29.35 45.27
N TRP A 45 -56.06 -28.74 44.33
CA TRP A 45 -55.94 -29.02 42.90
C TRP A 45 -54.81 -28.19 42.30
N GLU A 46 -53.79 -28.87 41.81
CA GLU A 46 -52.74 -28.23 41.06
C GLU A 46 -53.06 -28.29 39.56
N HIS A 47 -53.29 -27.14 38.96
CA HIS A 47 -53.43 -27.03 37.49
C HIS A 47 -52.16 -26.49 36.89
N ILE A 48 -51.43 -27.32 36.16
CA ILE A 48 -50.23 -26.95 35.46
C ILE A 48 -50.62 -26.54 34.05
N GLN A 49 -50.44 -25.25 33.73
CA GLN A 49 -50.59 -24.73 32.35
C GLN A 49 -49.24 -24.47 31.72
N TYR A 50 -48.99 -25.07 30.59
CA TYR A 50 -47.79 -24.81 29.80
C TYR A 50 -48.04 -23.61 28.89
N VAL A 51 -47.22 -22.59 28.99
CA VAL A 51 -47.21 -21.42 28.09
C VAL A 51 -46.05 -21.57 27.13
N LYS A 52 -46.36 -21.59 25.84
CA LYS A 52 -45.35 -21.57 24.77
C LYS A 52 -45.32 -20.17 24.14
N VAL A 53 -44.20 -19.49 24.30
CA VAL A 53 -43.93 -18.22 23.63
C VAL A 53 -43.17 -18.52 22.34
N ILE A 54 -43.66 -18.03 21.22
CA ILE A 54 -43.06 -18.26 19.92
C ILE A 54 -42.82 -16.89 19.29
N ASP A 55 -41.60 -16.64 18.94
CA ASP A 55 -41.24 -15.46 18.12
C ASP A 55 -41.80 -15.62 16.70
N LYS A 56 -42.51 -14.62 16.24
CA LYS A 56 -43.04 -14.49 14.87
C LYS A 56 -42.47 -13.29 14.14
N THR A 57 -41.56 -12.56 14.76
CA THR A 57 -40.91 -11.41 14.19
C THR A 57 -39.82 -11.89 13.24
N LYS A 58 -39.68 -11.22 12.12
CA LYS A 58 -38.59 -11.52 11.17
C LYS A 58 -37.36 -10.66 11.51
N PRO A 59 -36.17 -11.18 11.34
CA PRO A 59 -34.96 -10.38 11.46
C PRO A 59 -35.01 -9.12 10.55
N ALA A 60 -34.63 -7.98 11.12
CA ALA A 60 -34.45 -6.74 10.37
C ALA A 60 -33.06 -6.75 9.73
N VAL A 61 -32.96 -6.49 8.43
CA VAL A 61 -31.73 -6.59 7.64
C VAL A 61 -31.33 -5.23 7.11
N GLU A 62 -30.02 -4.93 7.13
CA GLU A 62 -29.45 -3.74 6.51
C GLU A 62 -28.75 -4.14 5.21
N CYS A 63 -29.20 -3.57 4.09
CA CYS A 63 -28.60 -3.79 2.76
C CYS A 63 -28.38 -2.48 2.05
N LYS A 64 -27.19 -2.31 1.53
CA LYS A 64 -26.79 -1.11 0.82
C LYS A 64 -25.83 -1.46 -0.30
N ASP A 65 -26.10 -0.96 -1.48
CA ASP A 65 -25.19 -1.05 -2.60
C ASP A 65 -23.80 -0.51 -2.21
N THR A 66 -22.75 -1.16 -2.66
CA THR A 66 -21.38 -0.80 -2.32
C THR A 66 -20.45 -0.94 -3.52
N THR A 67 -19.37 -0.18 -3.51
CA THR A 67 -18.31 -0.24 -4.53
C THR A 67 -16.99 -0.59 -3.85
N ILE A 68 -16.25 -1.50 -4.44
CA ILE A 68 -14.97 -2.01 -3.96
C ILE A 68 -13.94 -1.72 -5.04
N CYS A 69 -12.87 -1.03 -4.65
CA CYS A 69 -11.76 -0.68 -5.53
C CYS A 69 -10.66 -1.75 -5.45
N SER A 70 -10.16 -2.18 -6.60
CA SER A 70 -8.88 -2.87 -6.72
C SER A 70 -7.83 -1.95 -7.33
N TYR A 71 -6.58 -2.09 -6.89
CA TYR A 71 -5.43 -1.31 -7.38
C TYR A 71 -4.32 -2.19 -7.95
N GLY A 72 -4.51 -3.49 -8.03
CA GLY A 72 -3.42 -4.40 -8.39
C GLY A 72 -3.75 -5.51 -9.35
N ALA A 73 -4.85 -6.20 -9.16
CA ALA A 73 -5.29 -7.33 -9.98
C ALA A 73 -6.64 -7.02 -10.62
N CYS A 74 -7.00 -7.76 -11.69
CA CYS A 74 -8.31 -7.63 -12.33
C CYS A 74 -9.43 -8.37 -11.58
N GLU A 75 -9.18 -8.63 -10.34
CA GLU A 75 -10.07 -9.24 -9.37
C GLU A 75 -9.74 -8.71 -7.97
N GLU A 76 -10.65 -8.82 -7.04
CA GLU A 76 -10.44 -8.35 -5.67
C GLU A 76 -10.94 -9.38 -4.67
N ASN A 77 -10.24 -9.49 -3.54
CA ASN A 77 -10.70 -10.30 -2.43
C ASN A 77 -11.78 -9.54 -1.65
N VAL A 78 -13.02 -9.84 -1.98
CA VAL A 78 -14.19 -9.15 -1.46
C VAL A 78 -14.63 -9.77 -0.16
N THR A 79 -14.73 -8.96 0.88
CA THR A 79 -15.30 -9.36 2.17
C THR A 79 -16.57 -8.55 2.42
N LEU A 80 -17.73 -9.23 2.44
CA LEU A 80 -19.01 -8.62 2.77
C LEU A 80 -19.58 -9.33 4.01
N VAL A 81 -20.14 -8.56 4.92
CA VAL A 81 -20.69 -9.07 6.17
C VAL A 81 -22.19 -8.81 6.22
N GLY A 82 -22.96 -9.86 6.40
CA GLY A 82 -24.40 -9.76 6.61
C GLY A 82 -24.70 -9.04 7.93
N LYS A 83 -25.52 -8.00 7.87
CA LYS A 83 -25.94 -7.23 9.04
C LYS A 83 -27.42 -7.39 9.26
N ALA A 84 -27.77 -7.90 10.42
CA ALA A 84 -29.15 -8.03 10.84
C ALA A 84 -29.26 -7.86 12.35
N SER A 85 -30.46 -7.49 12.78
CA SER A 85 -30.85 -7.42 14.17
C SER A 85 -32.23 -8.07 14.35
N ASP A 86 -32.46 -8.63 15.51
CA ASP A 86 -33.74 -9.21 15.88
C ASP A 86 -34.14 -8.72 17.26
N GLY A 87 -35.43 -8.42 17.43
CA GLY A 87 -35.95 -7.90 18.69
C GLY A 87 -35.88 -8.90 19.83
N CYS A 88 -35.93 -10.18 19.50
CA CYS A 88 -35.86 -11.27 20.47
C CYS A 88 -34.43 -11.83 20.65
N ASP A 89 -33.50 -11.44 19.77
CA ASP A 89 -32.07 -11.78 19.86
C ASP A 89 -31.22 -10.51 19.74
N THR A 90 -31.28 -9.66 20.75
CA THR A 90 -30.57 -8.36 20.77
C THR A 90 -29.04 -8.49 20.68
N ALA A 91 -28.48 -9.66 20.98
CA ALA A 91 -27.06 -9.95 20.85
C ALA A 91 -26.70 -10.56 19.49
N GLY A 92 -27.69 -10.93 18.65
CA GLY A 92 -27.49 -11.55 17.34
C GLY A 92 -26.82 -12.93 17.37
N LEU A 93 -26.88 -13.62 18.52
CA LEU A 93 -26.19 -14.90 18.77
C LEU A 93 -26.84 -16.09 18.07
N HIS A 94 -28.14 -16.00 17.79
CA HIS A 94 -28.95 -17.09 17.24
C HIS A 94 -29.37 -16.85 15.77
N LEU A 95 -28.89 -15.77 15.17
CA LEU A 95 -29.14 -15.50 13.75
C LEU A 95 -28.29 -16.40 12.88
N ASN A 96 -28.92 -17.07 11.93
CA ASN A 96 -28.26 -17.89 10.91
C ASN A 96 -28.24 -17.17 9.58
N TYR A 97 -27.06 -17.05 9.02
CA TYR A 97 -26.81 -16.33 7.78
C TYR A 97 -26.49 -17.32 6.66
N ALA A 98 -27.09 -17.10 5.51
CA ALA A 98 -26.73 -17.73 4.25
C ALA A 98 -26.68 -16.67 3.16
N TYR A 99 -25.86 -16.89 2.16
CA TYR A 99 -25.77 -15.98 1.02
C TYR A 99 -25.74 -16.74 -0.30
N LYS A 100 -26.13 -16.02 -1.35
CA LYS A 100 -25.93 -16.40 -2.75
C LYS A 100 -25.38 -15.20 -3.50
N VAL A 101 -24.36 -15.42 -4.31
CA VAL A 101 -23.75 -14.39 -5.15
C VAL A 101 -23.98 -14.74 -6.62
N ASP A 102 -24.50 -13.79 -7.33
CA ASP A 102 -24.72 -13.77 -8.75
C ASP A 102 -23.63 -12.86 -9.35
N LEU A 103 -22.60 -13.50 -9.93
CA LEU A 103 -21.51 -12.78 -10.57
C LEU A 103 -22.03 -12.18 -11.86
N PHE A 104 -21.64 -10.95 -12.13
CA PHE A 104 -22.09 -10.14 -13.28
C PHE A 104 -23.60 -9.81 -13.30
N ASN A 105 -24.34 -10.20 -12.26
CA ASN A 105 -25.78 -9.96 -12.13
C ASN A 105 -26.58 -10.44 -13.36
N ASP A 106 -26.25 -11.62 -13.84
CA ASP A 106 -26.87 -12.25 -15.02
C ASP A 106 -28.05 -13.17 -14.70
N GLY A 107 -28.34 -13.36 -13.39
CA GLY A 107 -29.44 -14.17 -12.87
C GLY A 107 -29.02 -15.57 -12.43
N ASN A 108 -27.77 -15.96 -12.59
CA ASN A 108 -27.21 -17.20 -12.10
C ASN A 108 -26.51 -16.97 -10.76
N TYR A 109 -26.38 -18.01 -9.95
CA TYR A 109 -25.67 -17.93 -8.68
C TYR A 109 -24.45 -18.83 -8.71
N GLU A 110 -23.26 -18.25 -8.92
CA GLU A 110 -21.98 -18.99 -9.01
C GLU A 110 -21.46 -19.36 -7.63
N ILE A 111 -21.73 -18.53 -6.62
CA ILE A 111 -21.24 -18.76 -5.27
C ILE A 111 -22.41 -18.82 -4.30
N VAL A 112 -22.47 -19.90 -3.57
CA VAL A 112 -23.52 -20.12 -2.58
C VAL A 112 -22.87 -20.55 -1.27
N SER A 113 -23.31 -19.99 -0.15
CA SER A 113 -22.83 -20.41 1.16
C SER A 113 -23.07 -21.89 1.42
N PRO A 114 -22.15 -22.58 2.14
CA PRO A 114 -22.32 -24.00 2.43
C PRO A 114 -23.65 -24.28 3.18
N ALA A 115 -24.33 -25.37 2.79
CA ALA A 115 -25.55 -25.76 3.44
C ALA A 115 -25.32 -26.12 4.93
N ASN A 116 -26.20 -25.67 5.81
CA ASN A 116 -26.15 -25.90 7.26
C ASN A 116 -24.94 -25.27 7.97
N VAL A 117 -24.30 -24.28 7.36
CA VAL A 117 -23.24 -23.50 7.99
C VAL A 117 -23.73 -22.05 8.15
N ASN A 118 -23.56 -21.50 9.35
CA ASN A 118 -23.86 -20.10 9.59
C ASN A 118 -22.81 -19.23 8.92
N SER A 119 -23.13 -18.69 7.75
CA SER A 119 -22.20 -17.96 6.88
C SER A 119 -22.47 -16.46 6.90
N LYS A 120 -22.12 -15.81 8.01
CA LYS A 120 -22.29 -14.35 8.21
C LYS A 120 -21.36 -13.51 7.32
N THR A 121 -20.24 -14.07 6.88
CA THR A 121 -19.26 -13.38 6.07
C THR A 121 -19.12 -14.06 4.72
N PHE A 122 -19.28 -13.32 3.65
CA PHE A 122 -18.83 -13.68 2.31
C PHE A 122 -17.38 -13.22 2.15
N ASN A 123 -16.51 -14.11 1.75
CA ASN A 123 -15.11 -13.81 1.44
C ASN A 123 -14.70 -14.67 0.24
N ALA A 124 -14.46 -14.02 -0.88
CA ALA A 124 -13.98 -14.66 -2.11
C ALA A 124 -13.27 -13.66 -3.01
N THR A 125 -12.38 -14.17 -3.84
CA THR A 125 -11.84 -13.39 -4.97
C THR A 125 -12.93 -13.28 -6.04
N VAL A 126 -13.27 -12.04 -6.41
CA VAL A 126 -14.35 -11.71 -7.34
C VAL A 126 -13.76 -10.90 -8.49
N PRO A 127 -14.06 -11.24 -9.75
CA PRO A 127 -13.60 -10.48 -10.93
C PRO A 127 -14.21 -9.08 -10.95
N PHE A 128 -13.66 -8.19 -11.76
CA PHE A 128 -14.27 -6.90 -12.01
C PHE A 128 -15.65 -7.05 -12.62
N GLY A 129 -16.57 -6.24 -12.18
CA GLY A 129 -17.92 -6.27 -12.68
C GLY A 129 -18.97 -5.81 -11.67
N ARG A 130 -20.21 -5.87 -12.11
CA ARG A 130 -21.41 -5.60 -11.35
C ARG A 130 -21.99 -6.92 -10.85
N HIS A 131 -21.96 -7.14 -9.55
CA HIS A 131 -22.38 -8.38 -8.93
C HIS A 131 -23.54 -8.15 -8.00
N ARG A 132 -24.29 -9.20 -7.69
CA ARG A 132 -25.40 -9.16 -6.75
C ARG A 132 -25.17 -10.19 -5.63
N ILE A 133 -25.27 -9.74 -4.39
CA ILE A 133 -25.34 -10.65 -3.26
C ILE A 133 -26.74 -10.65 -2.68
N THR A 134 -27.26 -11.83 -2.36
CA THR A 134 -28.54 -12.04 -1.69
C THR A 134 -28.28 -12.75 -0.38
N TRP A 135 -28.54 -12.08 0.70
CA TRP A 135 -28.52 -12.65 2.04
C TRP A 135 -29.86 -13.24 2.41
N THR A 136 -29.85 -14.39 3.05
CA THR A 136 -31.00 -14.97 3.74
C THR A 136 -30.61 -15.10 5.19
N ILE A 137 -31.31 -14.39 6.06
CA ILE A 137 -31.05 -14.40 7.50
C ILE A 137 -32.29 -14.97 8.21
N ALA A 138 -32.06 -16.01 8.96
CA ALA A 138 -33.11 -16.68 9.74
C ALA A 138 -32.78 -16.64 11.23
N ASP A 139 -33.82 -16.46 12.05
CA ASP A 139 -33.73 -16.68 13.48
C ASP A 139 -33.83 -18.19 13.82
N GLY A 140 -33.66 -18.54 15.08
CA GLY A 140 -33.83 -19.91 15.55
C GLY A 140 -35.29 -20.39 15.57
N CYS A 141 -36.26 -19.52 15.32
CA CYS A 141 -37.70 -19.78 15.34
C CYS A 141 -38.29 -20.10 13.97
N GLY A 142 -37.50 -19.96 12.92
CA GLY A 142 -37.93 -20.23 11.56
C GLY A 142 -38.44 -19.01 10.81
N ASN A 143 -38.40 -17.81 11.42
CA ASN A 143 -38.67 -16.60 10.66
C ASN A 143 -37.42 -16.22 9.87
N PHE A 144 -37.57 -15.71 8.65
CA PHE A 144 -36.45 -15.32 7.83
C PHE A 144 -36.75 -14.07 7.00
N THR A 145 -35.71 -13.35 6.68
CA THR A 145 -35.73 -12.21 5.77
C THR A 145 -34.67 -12.40 4.71
N THR A 146 -34.98 -12.00 3.51
CA THR A 146 -34.01 -11.95 2.41
C THR A 146 -33.73 -10.52 2.05
N CYS A 147 -32.48 -10.22 1.72
CA CYS A 147 -32.07 -8.91 1.30
C CYS A 147 -31.00 -9.02 0.20
N SER A 148 -31.21 -8.31 -0.88
CA SER A 148 -30.30 -8.29 -2.03
C SER A 148 -29.81 -6.87 -2.30
N TYR A 149 -28.52 -6.75 -2.61
CA TYR A 149 -27.94 -5.49 -3.05
C TYR A 149 -26.85 -5.74 -4.09
N ILE A 150 -26.51 -4.68 -4.80
CA ILE A 150 -25.45 -4.69 -5.80
C ILE A 150 -24.14 -4.32 -5.12
N PHE A 151 -23.07 -5.03 -5.47
CA PHE A 151 -21.73 -4.58 -5.20
C PHE A 151 -20.92 -4.58 -6.50
N TRP A 152 -20.13 -3.53 -6.66
CA TRP A 152 -19.25 -3.37 -7.82
C TRP A 152 -17.83 -3.65 -7.39
N VAL A 153 -17.11 -4.45 -8.15
CA VAL A 153 -15.66 -4.59 -8.08
C VAL A 153 -15.11 -3.91 -9.32
N LYS A 154 -14.38 -2.82 -9.12
CA LYS A 154 -13.86 -2.02 -10.23
C LYS A 154 -12.38 -1.75 -10.10
N ASP A 155 -11.72 -1.54 -11.23
CA ASP A 155 -10.40 -0.94 -11.25
C ASP A 155 -10.46 0.50 -10.76
N CYS A 156 -9.59 0.84 -9.81
CA CYS A 156 -9.40 2.20 -9.35
C CYS A 156 -7.95 2.65 -9.57
N LYS A 157 -7.15 1.80 -10.21
CA LYS A 157 -5.80 2.14 -10.62
C LYS A 157 -5.87 2.82 -11.99
N LYS A 158 -5.20 3.93 -12.08
CA LYS A 158 -5.09 4.64 -13.34
C LYS A 158 -4.16 3.90 -14.30
N PRO A 159 -4.40 3.93 -15.61
CA PRO A 159 -3.47 3.43 -16.60
C PRO A 159 -2.13 4.18 -16.50
N THR A 160 -1.09 3.59 -17.04
CA THR A 160 0.24 4.21 -17.12
C THR A 160 0.50 4.61 -18.56
N PRO A 161 0.26 5.86 -18.95
CA PRO A 161 0.59 6.34 -20.28
C PRO A 161 2.11 6.44 -20.46
N VAL A 162 2.60 6.00 -21.61
CA VAL A 162 4.01 6.11 -22.00
C VAL A 162 4.09 6.87 -23.31
N CYS A 163 4.52 8.12 -23.22
CA CYS A 163 4.64 8.97 -24.39
C CYS A 163 6.08 9.10 -24.86
N HIS A 164 6.26 9.23 -26.16
CA HIS A 164 7.53 9.52 -26.76
C HIS A 164 7.55 10.94 -27.37
N PHE A 165 8.75 11.45 -27.55
CA PHE A 165 8.99 12.71 -28.25
C PHE A 165 8.77 12.51 -29.76
N LEU A 166 7.99 13.40 -30.39
CA LEU A 166 7.85 13.42 -31.84
C LEU A 166 8.84 14.39 -32.46
N SER A 167 9.72 13.85 -33.33
CA SER A 167 10.59 14.68 -34.16
C SER A 167 9.81 15.22 -35.35
N ALA A 168 9.68 16.51 -35.34
CA ALA A 168 9.39 17.48 -36.37
C ALA A 168 8.56 17.08 -37.60
N PRO A 169 7.25 17.15 -37.58
CA PRO A 169 6.56 17.45 -38.81
C PRO A 169 6.96 18.84 -39.30
N THR A 170 7.28 18.94 -40.59
CA THR A 170 7.50 20.22 -41.23
C THR A 170 6.17 20.94 -41.44
N MET A 171 6.12 22.23 -41.17
CA MET A 171 4.93 23.06 -41.40
C MET A 171 4.51 22.99 -42.87
N PRO A 172 3.30 22.52 -43.18
CA PRO A 172 2.85 22.41 -44.56
C PRO A 172 2.45 23.79 -45.13
N VAL A 173 2.31 23.86 -46.44
CA VAL A 173 1.88 25.09 -47.15
C VAL A 173 0.58 25.69 -46.62
N GLN A 174 -0.28 24.86 -46.02
CA GLN A 174 -1.55 25.26 -45.39
C GLN A 174 -1.33 26.03 -44.06
N LYS A 175 -0.08 26.09 -43.56
CA LYS A 175 0.31 26.78 -42.31
C LYS A 175 -0.35 26.21 -41.05
N VAL A 176 -0.81 24.97 -41.11
CA VAL A 176 -1.44 24.28 -40.02
C VAL A 176 -1.06 22.78 -40.09
N VAL A 177 -0.61 22.22 -38.98
CA VAL A 177 -0.35 20.78 -38.85
C VAL A 177 -1.18 20.20 -37.73
N THR A 178 -1.84 19.08 -38.01
CA THR A 178 -2.66 18.32 -37.05
C THR A 178 -1.92 17.03 -36.70
N ILE A 179 -1.82 16.78 -35.39
CA ILE A 179 -1.12 15.60 -34.85
C ILE A 179 -2.12 14.85 -33.95
N TRP A 180 -2.13 13.55 -34.06
CA TRP A 180 -3.04 12.68 -33.34
C TRP A 180 -2.43 12.19 -32.01
N ALA A 181 -3.28 11.86 -31.04
CA ALA A 181 -2.85 11.29 -29.76
C ALA A 181 -2.00 10.03 -29.95
N THR A 182 -2.39 9.15 -30.89
CA THR A 182 -1.67 7.91 -31.21
C THR A 182 -0.28 8.13 -31.79
N ASP A 183 0.04 9.33 -32.30
CA ASP A 183 1.39 9.65 -32.79
C ASP A 183 2.37 9.89 -31.62
N PHE A 184 1.87 10.17 -30.41
CA PHE A 184 2.66 10.36 -29.21
C PHE A 184 2.76 9.13 -28.33
N GLU A 185 1.96 8.13 -28.59
CA GLU A 185 1.95 6.89 -27.85
C GLU A 185 3.14 6.02 -28.25
N ALA A 186 3.92 5.54 -27.27
CA ALA A 186 5.18 4.81 -27.50
C ALA A 186 4.99 3.30 -27.79
N GLY A 187 3.76 2.83 -27.89
CA GLY A 187 3.43 1.39 -28.05
C GLY A 187 3.63 0.58 -26.77
N SER A 188 3.75 1.25 -25.64
CA SER A 188 4.04 0.64 -24.33
C SER A 188 3.21 1.21 -23.18
N SER A 189 2.24 2.06 -23.46
CA SER A 189 1.24 2.43 -22.46
C SER A 189 0.50 1.17 -22.00
N PHE A 190 0.25 1.05 -20.72
CA PHE A 190 -0.35 -0.15 -20.18
C PHE A 190 -1.29 0.14 -19.03
N ASP A 191 -2.24 -0.72 -18.88
CA ASP A 191 -3.04 -0.92 -17.69
C ASP A 191 -3.00 -2.39 -17.28
N ASN A 192 -3.13 -2.65 -15.98
CA ASN A 192 -3.04 -4.02 -15.49
C ASN A 192 -4.29 -4.87 -15.80
N CYS A 193 -5.42 -4.22 -16.13
CA CYS A 193 -6.69 -4.89 -16.33
C CYS A 193 -7.36 -4.56 -17.66
N CYS A 194 -6.69 -3.76 -18.49
CA CYS A 194 -7.14 -3.39 -19.81
C CYS A 194 -6.11 -3.80 -20.85
N ALA A 195 -6.54 -4.48 -21.92
CA ALA A 195 -5.66 -4.76 -23.02
C ALA A 195 -5.23 -3.46 -23.72
N TYR A 196 -4.01 -3.44 -24.26
CA TYR A 196 -3.48 -2.24 -24.92
C TYR A 196 -4.40 -1.72 -26.04
N GLU A 197 -4.98 -2.59 -26.81
CA GLU A 197 -5.90 -2.28 -27.92
C GLU A 197 -7.22 -1.62 -27.47
N ASP A 198 -7.57 -1.75 -26.19
CA ASP A 198 -8.78 -1.19 -25.60
C ASP A 198 -8.54 0.11 -24.83
N LEU A 199 -7.26 0.52 -24.71
CA LEU A 199 -6.90 1.83 -24.16
C LEU A 199 -7.40 2.95 -25.07
N VAL A 200 -7.90 4.02 -24.45
CA VAL A 200 -8.39 5.20 -25.16
C VAL A 200 -7.39 6.33 -25.00
N PHE A 201 -6.97 6.92 -26.12
CA PHE A 201 -6.01 8.02 -26.11
C PHE A 201 -6.67 9.37 -26.46
N ARG A 202 -6.29 10.40 -25.70
CA ARG A 202 -6.69 11.78 -25.90
C ARG A 202 -5.45 12.67 -25.82
N ILE A 203 -5.53 13.85 -26.38
CA ILE A 203 -4.39 14.77 -26.39
C ILE A 203 -4.84 16.21 -26.25
N VAL A 204 -4.03 17.00 -25.54
CA VAL A 204 -4.25 18.42 -25.37
C VAL A 204 -2.89 19.15 -25.32
N LYS A 205 -2.86 20.42 -25.73
CA LYS A 205 -1.71 21.28 -25.48
C LYS A 205 -1.62 21.57 -23.97
N THR A 206 -0.45 21.43 -23.37
CA THR A 206 -0.27 21.55 -21.91
C THR A 206 -0.84 22.87 -21.34
N GLY A 207 -0.72 23.99 -22.06
CA GLY A 207 -1.30 25.26 -21.62
C GLY A 207 -2.83 25.36 -21.68
N GLN A 208 -3.52 24.32 -22.16
CA GLN A 208 -4.98 24.24 -22.25
C GLN A 208 -5.55 23.15 -21.31
N SER A 209 -4.70 22.46 -20.57
CA SER A 209 -5.07 21.40 -19.63
C SER A 209 -5.25 21.98 -18.22
N ASP A 210 -6.19 21.42 -17.48
CA ASP A 210 -6.32 21.62 -16.03
C ASP A 210 -5.60 20.51 -15.20
N HIS A 211 -5.00 19.55 -15.87
CA HIS A 211 -4.32 18.37 -15.30
C HIS A 211 -5.25 17.46 -14.45
N GLN A 212 -6.55 17.65 -14.53
CA GLN A 212 -7.54 16.90 -13.74
C GLN A 212 -8.62 16.26 -14.60
N THR A 213 -9.02 16.95 -15.66
CA THR A 213 -10.10 16.50 -16.54
C THR A 213 -9.52 16.02 -17.86
N PRO A 214 -9.80 14.77 -18.28
CA PRO A 214 -9.31 14.28 -19.57
C PRO A 214 -9.89 15.12 -20.71
N PRO A 215 -9.08 15.47 -21.72
CA PRO A 215 -9.58 16.21 -22.88
C PRO A 215 -10.49 15.33 -23.72
N THR A 216 -11.40 15.94 -24.45
CA THR A 216 -12.27 15.23 -25.41
C THR A 216 -11.66 15.07 -26.79
N THR A 217 -10.51 15.71 -27.04
CA THR A 217 -9.85 15.75 -28.34
C THR A 217 -8.89 14.59 -28.55
N THR A 218 -8.92 14.01 -29.75
CA THR A 218 -7.97 12.97 -30.16
C THR A 218 -6.82 13.50 -30.99
N SER A 219 -6.80 14.81 -31.26
CA SER A 219 -5.73 15.47 -32.00
C SER A 219 -5.56 16.92 -31.55
N VAL A 220 -4.35 17.46 -31.78
CA VAL A 220 -4.03 18.88 -31.57
C VAL A 220 -3.54 19.49 -32.88
N THR A 221 -3.82 20.76 -33.09
CA THR A 221 -3.44 21.49 -34.30
C THR A 221 -2.49 22.62 -33.93
N PHE A 222 -1.42 22.78 -34.69
CA PHE A 222 -0.41 23.82 -34.53
C PHE A 222 -0.35 24.70 -35.75
N ASP A 223 -0.12 26.00 -35.56
CA ASP A 223 0.06 26.99 -36.64
C ASP A 223 1.45 27.61 -36.63
N CYS A 224 1.67 28.59 -37.52
CA CYS A 224 2.96 29.26 -37.63
C CYS A 224 3.39 30.08 -36.41
N ASN A 225 2.51 30.37 -35.48
CA ASN A 225 2.87 31.05 -34.23
C ASN A 225 3.39 30.05 -33.18
N GLU A 226 3.27 28.76 -33.47
CA GLU A 226 3.62 27.66 -32.58
C GLU A 226 4.78 26.83 -33.15
N LEU A 227 5.69 27.48 -33.89
CA LEU A 227 6.93 26.83 -34.33
C LEU A 227 7.83 26.51 -33.13
N GLY A 228 8.65 25.49 -33.27
CA GLY A 228 9.55 25.04 -32.23
C GLY A 228 8.97 23.96 -31.36
N SER A 229 9.46 23.89 -30.16
CA SER A 229 9.08 22.87 -29.17
C SER A 229 7.73 23.21 -28.54
N GLN A 230 6.74 22.34 -28.74
CA GLN A 230 5.37 22.52 -28.24
C GLN A 230 5.03 21.42 -27.23
N PRO A 231 4.75 21.76 -25.98
CA PRO A 231 4.39 20.77 -24.96
C PRO A 231 2.93 20.31 -25.13
N VAL A 232 2.76 19.01 -25.02
CA VAL A 232 1.44 18.36 -25.07
C VAL A 232 1.30 17.34 -23.93
N GLU A 233 0.07 17.06 -23.59
CA GLU A 233 -0.27 15.98 -22.68
C GLU A 233 -1.00 14.89 -23.47
N LEU A 234 -0.43 13.68 -23.45
CA LEU A 234 -1.09 12.49 -23.89
C LEU A 234 -1.82 11.87 -22.69
N TRP A 235 -3.11 11.75 -22.80
CA TRP A 235 -3.97 11.11 -21.82
C TRP A 235 -4.31 9.69 -22.28
N ALA A 236 -4.22 8.73 -21.37
CA ALA A 236 -4.70 7.37 -21.57
C ALA A 236 -5.84 7.09 -20.61
N GLY A 237 -6.92 6.53 -21.14
CA GLY A 237 -8.03 6.00 -20.37
C GLY A 237 -8.04 4.47 -20.46
N ASP A 238 -8.35 3.81 -19.36
CA ASP A 238 -8.50 2.35 -19.32
C ASP A 238 -9.77 1.87 -20.03
N CYS A 239 -10.09 0.59 -19.94
CA CYS A 239 -11.29 -0.01 -20.49
C CYS A 239 -12.58 0.57 -19.89
N GLY A 240 -12.47 1.18 -18.71
CA GLY A 240 -13.62 1.67 -17.96
C GLY A 240 -14.52 0.55 -17.47
N TYR A 241 -15.63 0.95 -16.91
CA TYR A 241 -16.61 0.05 -16.34
C TYR A 241 -18.01 0.64 -16.48
N ASP A 242 -18.89 -0.05 -17.18
CA ASP A 242 -20.30 0.35 -17.34
C ASP A 242 -21.03 0.34 -15.99
N ALA A 243 -20.97 1.46 -15.28
CA ALA A 243 -21.52 1.61 -13.93
C ALA A 243 -23.05 1.74 -13.95
N ASN A 244 -23.61 2.27 -15.02
CA ASN A 244 -25.03 2.55 -15.15
C ASN A 244 -25.79 1.39 -15.84
N GLY A 245 -25.10 0.48 -16.52
CA GLY A 245 -25.67 -0.68 -17.20
C GLY A 245 -26.34 -0.36 -18.53
N ASP A 246 -25.92 0.73 -19.20
CA ASP A 246 -26.50 1.17 -20.47
C ASP A 246 -25.83 0.51 -21.70
N GLY A 247 -24.76 -0.26 -21.48
CA GLY A 247 -24.00 -0.98 -22.50
C GLY A 247 -22.97 -0.11 -23.21
N THR A 248 -22.67 1.09 -22.68
CA THR A 248 -21.64 2.00 -23.20
C THR A 248 -20.69 2.40 -22.08
N ILE A 249 -19.42 2.65 -22.41
CA ILE A 249 -18.44 3.15 -21.45
C ILE A 249 -18.17 4.61 -21.76
N SER A 250 -18.64 5.50 -20.89
CA SER A 250 -18.41 6.94 -20.96
C SER A 250 -17.06 7.34 -20.38
N ASP A 251 -16.59 8.56 -20.65
CA ASP A 251 -15.27 9.02 -20.18
C ASP A 251 -15.21 9.16 -18.64
N ASP A 252 -16.31 9.38 -17.95
CA ASP A 252 -16.42 9.41 -16.48
C ASP A 252 -16.45 8.01 -15.82
N GLU A 253 -16.60 6.98 -16.61
CA GLU A 253 -16.54 5.57 -16.19
C GLU A 253 -15.16 4.95 -16.37
N ARG A 254 -14.16 5.71 -16.86
CA ARG A 254 -12.78 5.31 -17.06
C ARG A 254 -11.87 5.95 -16.02
N ASN A 255 -10.80 5.26 -15.67
CA ASN A 255 -9.68 5.91 -15.00
C ASN A 255 -8.77 6.54 -16.04
N TRP A 256 -8.30 7.74 -15.76
CA TRP A 256 -7.46 8.50 -16.66
C TRP A 256 -6.16 8.91 -15.98
N ASP A 257 -5.07 8.82 -16.73
CA ASP A 257 -3.81 9.44 -16.37
C ASP A 257 -3.13 10.01 -17.61
N TYR A 258 -2.13 10.84 -17.43
CA TYR A 258 -1.46 11.50 -18.55
C TYR A 258 0.07 11.47 -18.41
N CYS A 259 0.75 11.58 -19.52
CA CYS A 259 2.19 11.86 -19.61
C CYS A 259 2.43 13.13 -20.40
N ASN A 260 3.49 13.83 -20.02
CA ASN A 260 3.93 15.02 -20.74
C ASN A 260 4.86 14.62 -21.90
N SER A 261 4.58 15.14 -23.05
CA SER A 261 5.42 14.99 -24.24
C SER A 261 5.66 16.33 -24.92
N THR A 262 6.43 16.30 -25.98
CA THR A 262 6.75 17.48 -26.75
C THR A 262 6.82 17.13 -28.22
N ILE A 263 6.32 18.04 -29.05
CA ILE A 263 6.51 17.99 -30.49
C ILE A 263 7.36 19.18 -30.93
N LEU A 264 8.28 18.94 -31.83
CA LEU A 264 9.04 19.99 -32.50
C LEU A 264 8.39 20.31 -33.84
N ILE A 265 7.74 21.46 -33.94
CA ILE A 265 7.17 21.95 -35.21
C ILE A 265 8.30 22.70 -35.96
N SER A 266 8.73 22.14 -37.07
CA SER A 266 9.76 22.75 -37.92
C SER A 266 9.17 23.50 -39.13
N ASP A 267 9.88 24.49 -39.65
CA ASP A 267 9.52 25.19 -40.87
C ASP A 267 10.73 25.16 -41.84
N ASN A 268 11.06 23.96 -42.31
CA ASN A 268 12.22 23.73 -43.20
C ASN A 268 12.09 24.41 -44.56
N ASP A 269 10.85 24.63 -44.99
CA ASP A 269 10.52 25.22 -46.27
C ASP A 269 10.25 26.73 -46.17
N ASN A 270 10.49 27.32 -44.97
CA ASN A 270 10.32 28.74 -44.68
C ASN A 270 8.93 29.29 -45.05
N VAL A 271 7.90 28.48 -44.84
CA VAL A 271 6.49 28.80 -45.12
C VAL A 271 5.96 29.87 -44.16
N CYS A 272 6.48 29.88 -42.92
CA CYS A 272 6.07 30.80 -41.85
C CYS A 272 6.95 32.06 -41.73
N GLY A 273 8.15 32.04 -42.33
CA GLY A 273 9.15 33.15 -42.22
C GLY A 273 10.38 32.81 -41.36
N PRO A 274 11.40 33.66 -41.26
CA PRO A 274 12.68 33.32 -40.65
C PRO A 274 12.55 33.18 -39.10
N GLY A 275 12.93 32.00 -38.58
CA GLY A 275 13.15 31.72 -37.16
C GLY A 275 14.28 30.72 -36.96
N GLY A 276 15.18 30.94 -35.98
CA GLY A 276 16.25 30.00 -35.60
C GLY A 276 15.92 29.25 -34.32
N PHE A 277 16.46 28.04 -34.17
CA PHE A 277 16.33 27.22 -32.96
C PHE A 277 17.71 26.82 -32.42
N ALA A 278 17.80 26.62 -31.13
CA ALA A 278 18.99 26.11 -30.47
C ALA A 278 18.61 25.01 -29.43
N ALA A 279 19.49 24.03 -29.30
CA ALA A 279 19.32 22.97 -28.34
C ALA A 279 19.66 23.46 -26.92
N VAL A 280 18.81 23.19 -25.96
CA VAL A 280 19.10 23.28 -24.53
C VAL A 280 19.04 21.89 -23.98
N ALA A 281 20.19 21.27 -23.71
CA ALA A 281 20.31 19.89 -23.33
C ALA A 281 21.12 19.74 -22.05
N GLY A 282 20.91 18.63 -21.31
CA GLY A 282 21.67 18.39 -20.10
C GLY A 282 21.44 17.03 -19.50
N THR A 283 22.03 16.85 -18.33
CA THR A 283 21.89 15.66 -17.51
C THR A 283 21.46 16.03 -16.09
N VAL A 284 20.71 15.14 -15.47
CA VAL A 284 20.46 15.19 -14.03
C VAL A 284 21.11 13.97 -13.40
N GLU A 285 22.01 14.19 -12.47
CA GLU A 285 22.74 13.15 -11.75
C GLU A 285 22.77 13.44 -10.26
N THR A 286 23.01 12.45 -9.42
CA THR A 286 23.27 12.66 -7.99
C THR A 286 24.70 13.14 -7.75
N GLU A 287 25.02 13.56 -6.53
CA GLU A 287 26.37 13.88 -6.07
C GLU A 287 27.38 12.75 -6.38
N THR A 288 26.93 11.50 -6.36
CA THR A 288 27.76 10.31 -6.63
C THR A 288 27.81 9.91 -8.10
N GLY A 289 27.23 10.73 -8.99
CA GLY A 289 27.23 10.48 -10.43
C GLY A 289 26.18 9.47 -10.92
N LYS A 290 25.26 9.02 -10.06
CA LYS A 290 24.14 8.18 -10.51
C LYS A 290 23.12 9.02 -11.26
N MET A 291 22.71 8.59 -12.44
CA MET A 291 21.74 9.31 -13.27
C MET A 291 20.34 9.29 -12.67
N VAL A 292 19.66 10.44 -12.67
CA VAL A 292 18.31 10.59 -12.13
C VAL A 292 17.29 10.58 -13.25
N SER A 293 16.50 9.52 -13.35
CA SER A 293 15.41 9.40 -14.33
C SER A 293 14.10 10.01 -13.82
N GLY A 294 13.17 10.29 -14.73
CA GLY A 294 11.83 10.76 -14.37
C GLY A 294 11.80 12.13 -13.69
N VAL A 295 12.79 12.99 -13.97
CA VAL A 295 12.76 14.41 -13.58
C VAL A 295 12.02 15.17 -14.67
N ASN A 296 10.98 15.88 -14.31
CA ASN A 296 10.28 16.79 -15.22
C ASN A 296 11.05 18.10 -15.33
N LEU A 297 11.50 18.45 -16.53
CA LEU A 297 12.18 19.72 -16.86
C LEU A 297 11.19 20.62 -17.55
N ILE A 298 11.00 21.81 -17.05
CA ILE A 298 10.06 22.80 -17.58
C ILE A 298 10.85 23.99 -18.14
N ALA A 299 10.66 24.30 -19.41
CA ALA A 299 11.14 25.56 -20.00
C ALA A 299 10.03 26.62 -19.86
N VAL A 300 10.07 27.42 -18.80
CA VAL A 300 8.95 28.28 -18.35
C VAL A 300 8.49 29.28 -19.44
N THR A 301 9.39 29.89 -20.19
CA THR A 301 9.02 30.87 -21.22
C THR A 301 8.59 30.21 -22.54
N GLY A 302 8.95 28.96 -22.79
CA GLY A 302 8.67 28.24 -24.04
C GLY A 302 7.49 27.27 -23.95
N GLY A 303 6.91 27.10 -22.77
CA GLY A 303 5.80 26.16 -22.53
C GLY A 303 6.13 24.69 -22.81
N SER A 304 7.44 24.35 -22.84
CA SER A 304 7.93 23.01 -23.18
C SER A 304 8.31 22.23 -21.93
N ASN A 305 7.90 20.98 -21.86
CA ASN A 305 8.30 20.04 -20.81
C ASN A 305 9.09 18.87 -21.40
N GLN A 306 10.04 18.36 -20.64
CA GLN A 306 10.82 17.17 -20.95
C GLN A 306 10.98 16.35 -19.68
N THR A 307 10.98 15.04 -19.82
CA THR A 307 11.27 14.15 -18.69
C THR A 307 12.61 13.46 -18.93
N THR A 308 13.46 13.39 -17.90
CA THR A 308 14.75 12.71 -18.06
C THR A 308 14.57 11.24 -18.36
N SER A 309 15.32 10.76 -19.36
CA SER A 309 15.45 9.34 -19.68
C SER A 309 16.10 8.55 -18.53
N ASN A 310 16.19 7.23 -18.67
CA ASN A 310 16.92 6.38 -17.72
C ASN A 310 18.41 6.76 -17.57
N ASN A 311 18.97 7.44 -18.55
CA ASN A 311 20.33 7.97 -18.51
C ASN A 311 20.38 9.39 -17.94
N GLY A 312 19.32 9.88 -17.31
CA GLY A 312 19.25 11.22 -16.73
C GLY A 312 19.30 12.36 -17.76
N GLN A 313 19.18 12.07 -19.06
CA GLN A 313 19.34 13.03 -20.13
C GLN A 313 18.01 13.67 -20.53
N PHE A 314 18.08 14.95 -20.93
CA PHE A 314 16.98 15.68 -21.53
C PHE A 314 17.48 16.64 -22.61
N SER A 315 16.60 17.04 -23.52
CA SER A 315 16.94 18.01 -24.58
C SER A 315 15.70 18.77 -25.03
N PHE A 316 15.79 20.10 -25.01
CA PHE A 316 14.82 21.00 -25.64
C PHE A 316 15.38 21.53 -26.93
N THR A 317 14.53 21.79 -27.92
CA THR A 317 14.82 22.61 -29.07
C THR A 317 13.97 23.88 -28.97
N LEU A 318 14.59 24.99 -28.64
CA LEU A 318 13.91 26.24 -28.31
C LEU A 318 14.24 27.35 -29.33
N PRO A 319 13.28 28.23 -29.63
CA PRO A 319 13.54 29.41 -30.47
C PRO A 319 14.70 30.29 -29.96
N THR A 320 15.54 30.74 -30.86
CA THR A 320 16.64 31.70 -30.54
C THR A 320 16.10 33.11 -30.33
N GLY A 321 16.85 33.95 -29.63
CA GLY A 321 16.51 35.33 -29.37
C GLY A 321 15.58 35.56 -28.18
N GLN A 322 15.19 34.48 -27.46
CA GLN A 322 14.35 34.53 -26.25
C GLN A 322 15.14 34.11 -25.02
N SER A 323 14.63 34.48 -23.86
CA SER A 323 15.19 34.06 -22.56
C SER A 323 14.33 32.92 -21.95
N TYR A 324 15.00 31.94 -21.41
CA TYR A 324 14.34 30.75 -20.82
C TYR A 324 14.82 30.50 -19.41
N THR A 325 13.92 29.89 -18.60
CA THR A 325 14.29 29.33 -17.30
C THR A 325 13.95 27.85 -17.32
N ILE A 326 14.96 27.01 -17.16
CA ILE A 326 14.78 25.55 -17.06
C ILE A 326 14.61 25.18 -15.59
N VAL A 327 13.48 24.60 -15.25
CA VAL A 327 13.09 24.21 -13.88
C VAL A 327 12.99 22.69 -13.80
N PRO A 328 13.86 22.02 -13.05
CA PRO A 328 13.74 20.60 -12.79
C PRO A 328 12.78 20.34 -11.61
N GLU A 329 11.91 19.36 -11.75
CA GLU A 329 10.95 18.96 -10.71
C GLU A 329 10.86 17.44 -10.60
N LYS A 330 10.86 16.91 -9.37
CA LYS A 330 10.58 15.52 -9.06
C LYS A 330 10.12 15.42 -7.61
N ASN A 331 8.86 14.99 -7.38
CA ASN A 331 8.31 14.85 -6.04
C ASN A 331 7.59 13.51 -5.90
N VAL A 332 8.35 12.42 -5.98
CA VAL A 332 7.84 11.05 -5.89
C VAL A 332 8.68 10.24 -4.90
N ASN A 333 8.09 9.20 -4.33
CA ASN A 333 8.76 8.23 -3.45
C ASN A 333 9.60 8.91 -2.35
N PRO A 334 8.98 9.65 -1.42
CA PRO A 334 9.72 10.40 -0.40
C PRO A 334 10.59 9.49 0.50
N LEU A 335 10.23 8.22 0.70
CA LEU A 335 10.99 7.23 1.47
C LEU A 335 12.08 6.49 0.68
N ASN A 336 12.26 6.76 -0.62
CA ASN A 336 13.33 6.14 -1.39
C ASN A 336 14.72 6.53 -0.83
N GLY A 337 15.50 5.56 -0.33
CA GLY A 337 16.77 5.78 0.34
C GLY A 337 16.67 6.42 1.74
N VAL A 338 15.47 6.65 2.26
CA VAL A 338 15.28 7.30 3.56
C VAL A 338 14.99 6.25 4.62
N ASN A 339 15.85 6.18 5.62
CA ASN A 339 15.76 5.21 6.70
C ASN A 339 16.33 5.74 8.03
N THR A 340 16.35 4.92 9.07
CA THR A 340 16.83 5.34 10.39
C THR A 340 18.33 5.66 10.43
N LEU A 341 19.15 5.15 9.49
CA LEU A 341 20.57 5.50 9.43
C LEU A 341 20.77 6.98 9.08
N ASP A 342 19.91 7.57 8.25
CA ASP A 342 19.95 9.00 7.96
C ASP A 342 19.74 9.83 9.23
N LEU A 343 18.79 9.41 10.09
CA LEU A 343 18.60 10.05 11.39
C LEU A 343 19.86 9.98 12.27
N VAL A 344 20.61 8.87 12.20
CA VAL A 344 21.90 8.74 12.92
C VAL A 344 22.91 9.76 12.42
N TYR A 345 23.08 9.88 11.10
CA TYR A 345 24.02 10.84 10.48
C TYR A 345 23.63 12.30 10.80
N MET A 346 22.36 12.62 10.68
CA MET A 346 21.85 13.96 11.03
C MET A 346 22.02 14.26 12.51
N THR A 347 21.75 13.28 13.39
CA THR A 347 21.98 13.42 14.85
C THR A 347 23.44 13.67 15.15
N ASN A 348 24.36 12.93 14.53
CA ASN A 348 25.80 13.13 14.72
C ASN A 348 26.26 14.50 14.24
N HIS A 349 25.70 15.01 13.16
CA HIS A 349 25.98 16.34 12.65
C HIS A 349 25.50 17.43 13.62
N ILE A 350 24.25 17.34 14.08
CA ILE A 350 23.66 18.30 15.04
C ILE A 350 24.43 18.31 16.36
N LEU A 351 24.89 17.15 16.82
CA LEU A 351 25.70 17.03 18.04
C LEU A 351 27.18 17.41 17.85
N GLY A 352 27.60 17.77 16.64
CA GLY A 352 28.99 18.10 16.32
C GLY A 352 29.96 16.91 16.39
N LYS A 353 29.48 15.67 16.40
CA LYS A 353 30.30 14.47 16.50
C LYS A 353 30.90 14.07 15.14
N LYS A 354 30.11 14.12 14.08
CA LYS A 354 30.50 13.79 12.71
C LYS A 354 29.72 14.71 11.76
N ALA A 355 30.42 15.69 11.17
CA ALA A 355 29.79 16.61 10.26
C ALA A 355 29.39 15.91 8.94
N LEU A 356 28.28 16.35 8.34
CA LEU A 356 27.96 15.99 6.96
C LEU A 356 29.01 16.60 6.02
N THR A 357 29.55 15.79 5.11
CA THR A 357 30.79 16.07 4.39
C THR A 357 30.60 16.90 3.12
N SER A 358 29.37 17.01 2.60
CA SER A 358 29.11 17.77 1.37
C SER A 358 27.94 18.74 1.53
N GLY A 359 27.90 19.77 0.68
CA GLY A 359 26.79 20.70 0.60
C GLY A 359 25.48 20.01 0.23
N TYR A 360 25.54 19.02 -0.63
CA TYR A 360 24.36 18.25 -1.05
C TYR A 360 23.77 17.45 0.12
N LYS A 361 24.59 16.79 0.94
CA LYS A 361 24.12 16.10 2.15
C LYS A 361 23.51 17.06 3.17
N LYS A 362 24.03 18.28 3.28
CA LYS A 362 23.45 19.31 4.16
C LYS A 362 22.10 19.81 3.61
N ILE A 363 21.97 19.96 2.30
CA ILE A 363 20.68 20.27 1.65
C ILE A 363 19.69 19.12 1.87
N ALA A 364 20.13 17.85 1.74
CA ALA A 364 19.32 16.69 2.00
C ALA A 364 18.81 16.61 3.45
N ALA A 365 19.61 17.09 4.41
CA ALA A 365 19.29 17.11 5.83
C ALA A 365 18.35 18.25 6.27
N ASP A 366 18.17 19.28 5.47
CA ASP A 366 17.22 20.38 5.69
C ASP A 366 15.82 19.97 5.21
N ILE A 367 15.16 19.18 6.05
CA ILE A 367 13.89 18.53 5.74
C ILE A 367 12.74 19.52 5.57
N ASN A 368 12.70 20.52 6.45
CA ASN A 368 11.65 21.52 6.49
C ASN A 368 11.93 22.76 5.61
N LYS A 369 13.08 22.77 4.91
CA LYS A 369 13.52 23.83 4.00
C LYS A 369 13.64 25.21 4.69
N ASP A 370 13.98 25.21 6.01
CA ASP A 370 14.18 26.45 6.77
C ASP A 370 15.62 26.97 6.75
N LYS A 371 16.51 26.32 5.97
CA LYS A 371 17.93 26.62 5.82
C LYS A 371 18.77 26.35 7.08
N LYS A 372 18.30 25.47 7.94
CA LYS A 372 19.00 25.02 9.15
C LYS A 372 18.88 23.51 9.26
N ILE A 373 19.84 22.89 9.94
CA ILE A 373 19.77 21.46 10.28
C ILE A 373 19.60 21.37 11.80
N THR A 374 18.41 21.00 12.24
CA THR A 374 18.00 21.03 13.64
C THR A 374 17.26 19.75 14.05
N THR A 375 16.87 19.66 15.31
CA THR A 375 15.99 18.59 15.80
C THR A 375 14.62 18.61 15.13
N GLY A 376 14.17 19.74 14.58
CA GLY A 376 12.94 19.86 13.82
C GLY A 376 12.96 18.97 12.55
N ASP A 377 14.11 18.90 11.87
CA ASP A 377 14.31 18.06 10.70
C ASP A 377 14.30 16.58 11.06
N LEU A 378 14.93 16.22 12.18
CA LEU A 378 14.88 14.83 12.70
C LEU A 378 13.45 14.39 13.00
N VAL A 379 12.64 15.25 13.59
CA VAL A 379 11.24 14.95 13.91
C VAL A 379 10.45 14.72 12.63
N GLN A 380 10.55 15.61 11.65
CA GLN A 380 9.81 15.47 10.39
C GLN A 380 10.26 14.25 9.58
N LEU A 381 11.57 13.97 9.52
CA LEU A 381 12.08 12.79 8.84
C LEU A 381 11.59 11.50 9.52
N ARG A 382 11.61 11.46 10.87
CA ARG A 382 11.10 10.32 11.60
C ARG A 382 9.60 10.13 11.40
N GLN A 383 8.81 11.21 11.37
CA GLN A 383 7.37 11.12 11.06
C GLN A 383 7.10 10.50 9.69
N LEU A 384 7.94 10.79 8.71
CA LEU A 384 7.86 10.18 7.39
C LEU A 384 8.21 8.67 7.44
N ILE A 385 9.33 8.30 8.09
CA ILE A 385 9.77 6.89 8.27
C ILE A 385 8.70 6.08 9.02
N LEU A 386 8.00 6.70 9.96
CA LEU A 386 6.92 6.11 10.75
C LEU A 386 5.57 6.09 10.02
N HIS A 387 5.49 6.60 8.79
CA HIS A 387 4.23 6.76 8.05
C HIS A 387 3.16 7.56 8.82
N ILE A 388 3.58 8.51 9.68
CA ILE A 388 2.70 9.51 10.28
C ILE A 388 2.36 10.58 9.24
N THR A 389 3.32 10.91 8.38
CA THR A 389 3.13 11.72 7.18
C THR A 389 3.55 10.89 5.95
N ASN A 390 2.98 11.19 4.78
CA ASN A 390 3.30 10.50 3.53
C ASN A 390 4.20 11.35 2.60
N GLU A 391 4.45 12.60 2.96
CA GLU A 391 5.25 13.57 2.20
C GLU A 391 5.92 14.58 3.12
N PHE A 392 6.84 15.36 2.59
CA PHE A 392 7.46 16.47 3.29
C PHE A 392 6.52 17.70 3.25
N PRO A 393 6.05 18.24 4.41
CA PRO A 393 5.03 19.31 4.42
C PRO A 393 5.47 20.62 3.75
N ALA A 394 6.77 20.94 3.77
CA ALA A 394 7.31 22.19 3.27
C ALA A 394 8.43 22.01 2.22
N ASN A 395 8.68 20.78 1.80
CA ASN A 395 9.77 20.43 0.87
C ASN A 395 9.28 19.41 -0.16
N THR A 396 10.09 19.18 -1.18
CA THR A 396 9.89 18.13 -2.17
C THR A 396 10.78 16.94 -1.87
N SER A 397 10.46 15.75 -2.40
CA SER A 397 11.31 14.57 -2.20
C SER A 397 12.67 14.67 -2.90
N TRP A 398 12.77 15.53 -3.91
CA TRP A 398 14.02 15.87 -4.59
C TRP A 398 14.16 17.39 -4.69
N ARG A 399 15.39 17.87 -4.51
CA ARG A 399 15.83 19.23 -4.82
C ARG A 399 16.91 19.16 -5.90
N PHE A 400 17.09 20.24 -6.62
CA PHE A 400 18.04 20.28 -7.72
C PHE A 400 18.96 21.49 -7.55
N VAL A 401 20.25 21.29 -7.83
CA VAL A 401 21.25 22.35 -7.82
C VAL A 401 21.86 22.43 -9.20
N GLU A 402 21.96 23.61 -9.79
CA GLU A 402 22.67 23.79 -11.06
C GLU A 402 24.12 23.27 -10.93
N LYS A 403 24.52 22.31 -11.77
CA LYS A 403 25.79 21.58 -11.62
C LYS A 403 27.04 22.50 -11.65
N SER A 404 26.94 23.65 -12.31
CA SER A 404 28.03 24.64 -12.36
C SER A 404 28.18 25.46 -11.07
N TYR A 405 27.25 25.36 -10.14
CA TYR A 405 27.30 26.10 -8.88
C TYR A 405 28.33 25.50 -7.92
N SER A 406 29.15 26.35 -7.32
CA SER A 406 30.12 25.97 -6.30
C SER A 406 29.72 26.57 -4.95
N PHE A 407 29.54 25.73 -3.96
CA PHE A 407 29.28 26.18 -2.59
C PHE A 407 30.51 26.89 -1.99
N THR A 408 30.28 27.94 -1.22
CA THR A 408 31.32 28.81 -0.70
C THR A 408 31.43 28.86 0.82
N THR A 409 30.38 28.38 1.53
CA THR A 409 30.30 28.43 3.01
C THR A 409 30.27 27.01 3.58
N GLY A 410 30.50 26.89 4.91
CA GLY A 410 30.29 25.62 5.61
C GLY A 410 28.82 25.34 5.95
N ASN A 411 27.90 26.24 5.54
CA ASN A 411 26.45 26.14 5.75
C ASN A 411 25.72 26.15 4.41
N GLU A 412 26.03 25.21 3.54
CA GLU A 412 25.59 25.15 2.16
C GLU A 412 24.07 25.09 2.01
N GLN A 413 23.36 24.48 2.96
CA GLN A 413 21.89 24.47 3.01
C GLN A 413 21.29 25.88 3.19
N ALA A 414 22.05 26.80 3.79
CA ALA A 414 21.63 28.19 3.99
C ALA A 414 21.95 29.11 2.82
N GLU A 415 22.79 28.67 1.86
CA GLU A 415 23.09 29.43 0.67
C GLU A 415 21.87 29.54 -0.26
N ASN A 416 21.85 30.63 -1.04
CA ASN A 416 20.86 30.79 -2.10
C ASN A 416 21.40 30.16 -3.40
N PHE A 417 21.56 28.84 -3.41
CA PHE A 417 21.99 28.12 -4.59
C PHE A 417 20.87 28.11 -5.67
N PRO A 418 21.25 28.13 -6.97
CA PRO A 418 20.27 28.12 -8.05
C PRO A 418 19.65 26.72 -8.18
N GLU A 419 18.33 26.65 -8.02
CA GLU A 419 17.54 25.42 -8.28
C GLU A 419 17.03 25.39 -9.74
N VAL A 420 17.37 26.40 -10.54
CA VAL A 420 16.95 26.56 -11.94
C VAL A 420 18.12 27.05 -12.80
N LYS A 421 18.07 26.76 -14.11
CA LYS A 421 19.02 27.34 -15.08
C LYS A 421 18.34 28.48 -15.82
N VAL A 422 18.88 29.70 -15.64
CA VAL A 422 18.45 30.87 -16.40
C VAL A 422 19.33 31.03 -17.66
N ILE A 423 18.69 31.17 -18.81
CA ILE A 423 19.31 31.37 -20.10
C ILE A 423 18.80 32.70 -20.65
N ASN A 424 19.69 33.69 -20.71
CA ASN A 424 19.34 35.00 -21.26
C ASN A 424 19.65 35.05 -22.75
N ASN A 425 18.64 35.35 -23.55
CA ASN A 425 18.79 35.53 -25.02
C ASN A 425 19.49 34.32 -25.67
N LEU A 426 18.77 33.19 -25.74
CA LEU A 426 19.31 31.95 -26.33
C LEU A 426 19.80 32.18 -27.75
N ALA A 427 21.12 32.15 -27.99
CA ALA A 427 21.72 32.37 -29.29
C ALA A 427 22.25 31.09 -29.94
N SER A 428 22.65 30.10 -29.12
CA SER A 428 23.24 28.83 -29.55
C SER A 428 22.97 27.74 -28.51
N GLY A 429 23.36 26.50 -28.77
CA GLY A 429 23.19 25.37 -27.84
C GLY A 429 23.75 25.65 -26.44
N VAL A 430 23.01 25.28 -25.42
CA VAL A 430 23.34 25.49 -24.00
C VAL A 430 23.27 24.17 -23.24
N ASN A 431 24.26 23.93 -22.37
CA ASN A 431 24.23 22.83 -21.41
C ASN A 431 23.55 23.26 -20.09
N ALA A 432 22.54 22.51 -19.66
CA ALA A 432 21.79 22.77 -18.46
C ALA A 432 21.80 21.52 -17.54
N ASN A 433 22.93 21.27 -16.88
CA ASN A 433 23.12 20.11 -16.03
C ASN A 433 22.73 20.42 -14.58
N PHE A 434 22.16 19.44 -13.89
CA PHE A 434 21.75 19.55 -12.49
C PHE A 434 22.26 18.40 -11.64
N ILE A 435 22.51 18.69 -10.36
CA ILE A 435 22.70 17.69 -9.32
C ILE A 435 21.37 17.52 -8.59
N GLY A 436 20.81 16.32 -8.65
CA GLY A 436 19.63 15.94 -7.90
C GLY A 436 20.00 15.53 -6.47
N VAL A 437 19.37 16.17 -5.50
CA VAL A 437 19.53 15.91 -4.07
C VAL A 437 18.26 15.26 -3.54
N LYS A 438 18.36 14.01 -3.10
CA LYS A 438 17.24 13.33 -2.47
C LYS A 438 17.08 13.82 -1.03
N VAL A 439 16.00 14.53 -0.75
CA VAL A 439 15.70 15.05 0.59
C VAL A 439 15.49 13.89 1.56
N GLY A 440 16.12 13.95 2.72
CA GLY A 440 16.09 12.93 3.75
C GLY A 440 17.17 11.84 3.62
N ASP A 441 17.76 11.66 2.44
CA ASP A 441 18.82 10.68 2.19
C ASP A 441 20.21 11.36 2.30
N VAL A 442 20.83 11.27 3.47
CA VAL A 442 22.19 11.76 3.72
C VAL A 442 23.25 10.68 3.54
N THR A 443 22.82 9.42 3.38
CA THR A 443 23.66 8.26 3.12
C THR A 443 23.98 8.09 1.63
N ASN A 444 23.20 8.65 0.72
CA ASN A 444 23.25 8.51 -0.74
C ASN A 444 22.95 7.09 -1.22
N ASP A 445 22.04 6.41 -0.56
CA ASP A 445 21.60 5.06 -0.91
C ASP A 445 20.32 5.04 -1.75
N ALA A 446 19.66 6.18 -1.95
CA ALA A 446 18.50 6.31 -2.81
C ALA A 446 18.75 5.75 -4.21
N ASN A 447 17.77 5.04 -4.74
CA ASN A 447 17.75 4.64 -6.13
C ASN A 447 17.18 5.80 -6.97
N PRO A 448 18.01 6.48 -7.78
CA PRO A 448 17.58 7.63 -8.55
C PRO A 448 16.79 7.26 -9.82
N THR A 449 16.81 5.97 -10.21
CA THR A 449 15.99 5.45 -11.29
C THR A 449 14.69 4.90 -10.72
N ASN A 450 13.62 4.86 -11.51
CA ASN A 450 12.36 4.25 -11.09
C ASN A 450 12.42 2.71 -11.09
N ALA A 451 13.61 2.11 -11.26
CA ALA A 451 13.80 0.67 -11.17
C ALA A 451 13.48 0.18 -9.75
N THR A 452 12.81 -0.94 -9.66
CA THR A 452 12.54 -1.66 -8.40
C THR A 452 13.81 -1.80 -7.56
N ALA A 453 13.66 -1.58 -6.25
CA ALA A 453 14.75 -1.53 -5.28
C ALA A 453 15.81 -2.63 -5.51
N SER A 454 17.08 -2.21 -5.51
CA SER A 454 18.20 -3.13 -5.37
C SER A 454 18.11 -3.83 -4.01
N SER A 455 18.39 -5.13 -3.95
CA SER A 455 18.49 -5.84 -2.69
C SER A 455 19.61 -5.23 -1.84
N GLU A 456 19.27 -4.68 -0.68
CA GLU A 456 20.29 -4.31 0.30
C GLU A 456 21.06 -5.53 0.75
N VAL A 457 22.39 -5.41 0.74
CA VAL A 457 23.26 -6.44 1.27
C VAL A 457 23.26 -6.31 2.80
N ARG A 458 22.77 -7.32 3.51
CA ARG A 458 22.64 -7.34 4.98
C ARG A 458 23.74 -8.21 5.58
N ASN A 459 24.88 -7.61 5.85
CA ASN A 459 26.07 -8.31 6.39
C ASN A 459 26.26 -8.14 7.92
N GLY A 460 25.44 -7.27 8.55
CA GLY A 460 25.61 -6.88 9.95
C GLY A 460 25.05 -7.89 10.97
N GLY A 461 24.50 -9.03 10.54
CA GLY A 461 23.85 -10.02 11.43
C GLY A 461 22.37 -9.72 11.66
N THR A 462 21.81 -10.21 12.76
CA THR A 462 20.40 -10.06 13.12
C THR A 462 20.26 -9.38 14.48
N LEU A 463 19.44 -8.34 14.55
CA LEU A 463 18.98 -7.77 15.82
C LEU A 463 17.68 -8.49 16.22
N THR A 464 17.72 -9.20 17.35
CA THR A 464 16.59 -9.98 17.83
C THR A 464 15.89 -9.29 19.00
N PHE A 465 14.57 -9.12 18.90
CA PHE A 465 13.71 -8.69 20.01
C PHE A 465 13.05 -9.91 20.64
N GLY A 466 13.00 -9.95 21.97
CA GLY A 466 12.36 -11.01 22.75
C GLY A 466 10.99 -10.57 23.27
N VAL A 467 10.00 -11.45 23.24
CA VAL A 467 8.68 -11.27 23.86
C VAL A 467 8.32 -12.55 24.61
N ALA A 468 7.77 -12.42 25.83
CA ALA A 468 7.23 -13.56 26.55
C ALA A 468 5.93 -14.05 25.88
N ASP A 469 5.89 -15.31 25.41
CA ASP A 469 4.65 -15.88 24.86
C ASP A 469 3.61 -16.08 25.96
N GLN A 470 2.40 -15.63 25.72
CA GLN A 470 1.30 -15.63 26.65
C GLN A 470 0.06 -16.27 26.03
N ASN A 471 -0.71 -16.98 26.86
CA ASN A 471 -2.06 -17.40 26.46
C ASN A 471 -3.02 -16.23 26.64
N LEU A 472 -3.63 -15.83 25.56
CA LEU A 472 -4.62 -14.75 25.52
C LEU A 472 -5.98 -15.30 25.96
N VAL A 473 -6.68 -14.55 26.80
CA VAL A 473 -8.06 -14.77 27.18
C VAL A 473 -8.87 -13.55 26.77
N ALA A 474 -9.93 -13.75 26.02
CA ALA A 474 -10.78 -12.66 25.55
C ALA A 474 -11.24 -11.76 26.69
N GLY A 475 -11.20 -10.44 26.49
CA GLY A 475 -11.55 -9.41 27.45
C GLY A 475 -10.43 -8.97 28.40
N GLN A 476 -9.29 -9.67 28.45
CA GLN A 476 -8.16 -9.34 29.34
C GLN A 476 -7.15 -8.43 28.62
N GLU A 477 -6.49 -7.57 29.42
CA GLU A 477 -5.38 -6.74 28.94
C GLU A 477 -4.02 -7.42 29.20
N TYR A 478 -3.12 -7.28 28.23
CA TYR A 478 -1.77 -7.86 28.26
C TYR A 478 -0.72 -6.79 27.99
N LYS A 479 0.26 -6.70 28.89
CA LYS A 479 1.47 -5.91 28.68
C LYS A 479 2.51 -6.76 27.96
N VAL A 480 2.77 -6.44 26.73
CA VAL A 480 3.74 -7.11 25.89
C VAL A 480 5.05 -6.34 25.94
N ASN A 481 6.00 -6.88 26.67
CA ASN A 481 7.33 -6.30 26.82
C ASN A 481 8.22 -6.77 25.67
N PHE A 482 8.72 -5.83 24.88
CA PHE A 482 9.76 -6.07 23.89
C PHE A 482 11.12 -5.90 24.57
N THR A 483 11.90 -6.98 24.63
CA THR A 483 13.21 -7.01 25.29
C THR A 483 14.33 -7.09 24.27
N ALA A 484 15.50 -6.54 24.62
CA ALA A 484 16.71 -6.64 23.83
C ALA A 484 17.36 -8.00 24.06
N LYS A 485 17.66 -8.78 22.99
CA LYS A 485 18.38 -10.05 23.12
C LYS A 485 19.85 -9.92 22.72
N ASP A 486 20.11 -9.33 21.57
CA ASP A 486 21.47 -9.14 21.01
C ASP A 486 21.75 -7.65 20.74
N PHE A 487 21.32 -6.76 21.63
CA PHE A 487 21.41 -5.32 21.44
C PHE A 487 22.79 -4.79 21.81
N THR A 488 23.77 -5.07 20.94
CA THR A 488 25.17 -4.71 21.17
C THR A 488 25.64 -3.74 20.09
N ASN A 489 26.09 -2.54 20.51
CA ASN A 489 26.60 -1.50 19.62
C ASN A 489 25.64 -1.11 18.50
N ILE A 490 24.37 -0.98 18.78
CA ILE A 490 23.33 -0.61 17.82
C ILE A 490 23.23 0.91 17.69
N LEU A 491 23.27 1.42 16.45
CA LEU A 491 23.07 2.83 16.10
C LEU A 491 21.59 3.19 15.98
N GLY A 492 20.82 2.30 15.41
CA GLY A 492 19.39 2.51 15.20
C GLY A 492 18.70 1.30 14.61
N TYR A 493 17.38 1.30 14.65
CA TYR A 493 16.54 0.30 14.02
C TYR A 493 15.20 0.90 13.60
N GLN A 494 14.55 0.23 12.68
CA GLN A 494 13.17 0.49 12.28
C GLN A 494 12.49 -0.80 11.86
N TYR A 495 11.19 -0.90 12.05
CA TYR A 495 10.36 -2.01 11.56
C TYR A 495 8.88 -1.74 11.78
N THR A 496 8.04 -2.64 11.29
CA THR A 496 6.60 -2.65 11.55
C THR A 496 6.26 -3.79 12.51
N ILE A 497 5.56 -3.49 13.60
CA ILE A 497 4.88 -4.48 14.43
C ILE A 497 3.52 -4.72 13.79
N GLY A 498 3.29 -5.93 13.29
CA GLY A 498 1.99 -6.39 12.84
C GLY A 498 1.24 -7.08 13.97
N TYR A 499 -0.05 -6.85 14.10
CA TYR A 499 -0.91 -7.60 15.02
C TYR A 499 -2.27 -7.89 14.40
N ASP A 500 -2.87 -9.01 14.82
CA ASP A 500 -4.20 -9.42 14.38
C ASP A 500 -5.27 -8.58 15.07
N VAL A 501 -5.92 -7.68 14.34
CA VAL A 501 -6.99 -6.79 14.84
C VAL A 501 -8.23 -7.53 15.31
N ASP A 502 -8.43 -8.74 14.80
CA ASP A 502 -9.53 -9.60 15.27
C ASP A 502 -9.25 -10.25 16.64
N ALA A 503 -7.97 -10.37 17.00
CA ALA A 503 -7.54 -11.00 18.25
C ALA A 503 -7.07 -10.01 19.30
N LEU A 504 -6.60 -8.82 18.89
CA LEU A 504 -5.99 -7.82 19.75
C LEU A 504 -6.49 -6.41 19.41
N GLU A 505 -6.84 -5.65 20.44
CA GLU A 505 -7.11 -4.22 20.38
C GLU A 505 -5.94 -3.48 21.04
N PHE A 506 -5.37 -2.48 20.35
CA PHE A 506 -4.29 -1.64 20.90
C PHE A 506 -4.84 -0.74 22.01
N VAL A 507 -4.18 -0.74 23.18
CA VAL A 507 -4.54 0.09 24.34
C VAL A 507 -3.54 1.19 24.58
N GLY A 508 -2.24 0.90 24.46
CA GLY A 508 -1.22 1.90 24.73
C GLY A 508 0.20 1.39 24.53
N LEU A 509 1.16 2.33 24.63
CA LEU A 509 2.57 2.06 24.44
C LEU A 509 3.40 2.92 25.39
N GLU A 510 4.46 2.34 25.96
CA GLU A 510 5.38 3.00 26.91
C GLU A 510 6.83 2.62 26.62
N GLY A 511 7.70 3.62 26.40
CA GLY A 511 9.15 3.39 26.35
C GLY A 511 9.75 3.13 27.74
N LYS A 512 10.81 2.31 27.81
CA LYS A 512 11.44 1.90 29.08
C LYS A 512 12.95 2.14 29.10
N ALA A 513 13.66 1.81 28.04
CA ALA A 513 15.11 1.93 27.93
C ALA A 513 15.55 2.71 26.70
N ALA A 514 16.83 3.02 26.59
CA ALA A 514 17.46 3.64 25.42
C ALA A 514 16.83 4.97 24.96
N ASP A 515 16.31 5.79 25.87
CA ASP A 515 15.58 7.05 25.56
C ASP A 515 14.38 6.84 24.60
N ILE A 516 13.82 5.62 24.52
CA ILE A 516 12.65 5.33 23.69
C ILE A 516 11.42 6.06 24.26
N SER A 517 10.71 6.77 23.41
CA SER A 517 9.50 7.52 23.75
C SER A 517 8.39 7.27 22.73
N ALA A 518 7.22 7.86 22.94
CA ALA A 518 6.12 7.77 21.98
C ALA A 518 6.51 8.29 20.59
N ASP A 519 7.46 9.22 20.48
CA ASP A 519 7.93 9.78 19.20
C ASP A 519 8.68 8.77 18.32
N ASN A 520 9.03 7.62 18.88
CA ASN A 520 9.65 6.53 18.14
C ASN A 520 8.62 5.59 17.46
N PHE A 521 7.33 5.88 17.59
CA PHE A 521 6.26 5.01 17.09
C PHE A 521 5.24 5.78 16.26
N GLY A 522 4.80 5.15 15.17
CA GLY A 522 3.69 5.62 14.34
C GLY A 522 2.43 4.79 14.62
N LEU A 523 1.36 5.47 15.04
CA LEU A 523 0.08 4.86 15.43
C LEU A 523 -1.06 5.17 14.44
N THR A 524 -0.73 5.66 13.25
CA THR A 524 -1.70 6.06 12.22
C THR A 524 -2.39 4.87 11.54
N ASN A 525 -1.82 3.67 11.66
CA ASN A 525 -2.29 2.46 10.99
C ASN A 525 -2.79 1.36 11.94
N LEU A 526 -3.28 1.74 13.14
CA LEU A 526 -3.80 0.80 14.15
C LEU A 526 -4.98 -0.01 13.65
N GLU A 527 -5.87 0.59 12.86
CA GLU A 527 -7.03 -0.10 12.28
C GLU A 527 -6.64 -1.25 11.33
N ARG A 528 -5.41 -1.19 10.78
CA ARG A 528 -4.82 -2.24 9.93
C ARG A 528 -3.92 -3.19 10.71
N GLY A 529 -3.89 -3.10 12.03
CA GLY A 529 -3.02 -3.90 12.88
C GLY A 529 -1.54 -3.60 12.70
N LYS A 530 -1.17 -2.32 12.48
CA LYS A 530 0.22 -1.90 12.22
C LYS A 530 0.66 -0.79 13.15
N ILE A 531 1.79 -1.02 13.83
CA ILE A 531 2.53 -0.01 14.59
C ILE A 531 3.92 0.07 13.94
N THR A 532 4.31 1.23 13.45
CA THR A 532 5.66 1.45 12.93
C THR A 532 6.59 1.92 14.03
N THR A 533 7.85 1.54 13.98
CA THR A 533 8.86 2.02 14.95
C THR A 533 10.15 2.43 14.24
N SER A 534 10.77 3.51 14.75
CA SER A 534 12.07 4.00 14.35
C SER A 534 12.77 4.63 15.53
N TRP A 535 13.90 4.05 15.91
CA TRP A 535 14.74 4.54 17.00
C TRP A 535 16.18 4.69 16.52
N ASN A 536 16.84 5.77 16.96
CA ASN A 536 18.26 5.97 16.78
C ASN A 536 18.90 6.51 18.06
N GLY A 537 20.03 5.95 18.42
CA GLY A 537 20.83 6.42 19.53
C GLY A 537 21.63 7.68 19.21
N LYS A 538 22.02 8.42 20.23
CA LYS A 538 23.03 9.51 20.14
C LYS A 538 24.44 8.97 19.87
N SER A 539 24.65 7.69 20.07
CA SER A 539 25.86 6.90 19.81
C SER A 539 25.45 5.44 19.76
N ALA A 540 26.37 4.56 19.35
CA ALA A 540 26.15 3.12 19.44
C ALA A 540 25.79 2.73 20.87
N THR A 541 24.69 2.04 21.04
CA THR A 541 24.08 1.69 22.33
C THR A 541 24.14 0.18 22.52
N THR A 542 24.48 -0.24 23.75
CA THR A 542 24.42 -1.63 24.18
C THR A 542 23.49 -1.72 25.38
N LEU A 543 22.57 -2.68 25.33
CA LEU A 543 21.63 -2.97 26.43
C LEU A 543 21.94 -4.36 26.99
N SER A 544 21.57 -4.56 28.25
CA SER A 544 21.64 -5.87 28.88
C SER A 544 20.67 -6.84 28.22
N ALA A 545 21.03 -8.11 28.14
CA ALA A 545 20.10 -9.14 27.68
C ALA A 545 18.82 -9.10 28.53
N ASP A 546 17.68 -9.25 27.87
CA ASP A 546 16.34 -9.22 28.46
C ASP A 546 15.91 -7.87 29.07
N GLU A 547 16.68 -6.79 28.89
CA GLU A 547 16.26 -5.45 29.28
C GLU A 547 15.05 -5.03 28.45
N THR A 548 13.97 -4.61 29.13
CA THR A 548 12.75 -4.17 28.47
C THR A 548 12.99 -2.81 27.80
N MET A 549 12.87 -2.77 26.49
CA MET A 549 13.02 -1.55 25.69
C MET A 549 11.76 -0.70 25.68
N PHE A 550 10.63 -1.35 25.44
CA PHE A 550 9.29 -0.72 25.48
C PHE A 550 8.22 -1.79 25.73
N THR A 551 7.05 -1.33 26.11
CA THR A 551 5.88 -2.17 26.39
C THR A 551 4.73 -1.72 25.50
N VAL A 552 4.09 -2.64 24.81
CA VAL A 552 2.82 -2.42 24.12
C VAL A 552 1.71 -3.10 24.92
N THR A 553 0.67 -2.36 25.21
CA THR A 553 -0.50 -2.90 25.91
C THR A 553 -1.59 -3.22 24.90
N PHE A 554 -2.04 -4.47 24.88
CA PHE A 554 -3.15 -4.93 24.07
C PHE A 554 -4.27 -5.48 24.95
N LYS A 555 -5.51 -5.34 24.50
CA LYS A 555 -6.65 -6.04 25.03
C LYS A 555 -6.99 -7.20 24.08
N ALA A 556 -7.05 -8.41 24.60
CA ALA A 556 -7.43 -9.56 23.80
C ALA A 556 -8.92 -9.54 23.49
N THR A 557 -9.30 -9.62 22.23
CA THR A 557 -10.68 -9.76 21.77
C THR A 557 -11.06 -11.21 21.54
N LYS A 558 -10.07 -12.06 21.26
CA LYS A 558 -10.20 -13.53 21.13
C LYS A 558 -9.18 -14.24 22.01
N SER A 559 -9.54 -15.45 22.46
CA SER A 559 -8.58 -16.32 23.16
C SER A 559 -7.65 -17.00 22.16
N GLY A 560 -6.37 -17.12 22.50
CA GLY A 560 -5.35 -17.69 21.60
C GLY A 560 -3.95 -17.63 22.20
N LYS A 561 -2.95 -17.63 21.35
CA LYS A 561 -1.55 -17.38 21.72
C LYS A 561 -1.05 -16.06 21.17
N LEU A 562 -0.30 -15.32 22.00
CA LEU A 562 0.30 -14.05 21.61
C LEU A 562 1.25 -14.21 20.41
N SER A 563 2.04 -15.31 20.38
CA SER A 563 2.94 -15.64 19.28
C SER A 563 2.26 -15.89 17.92
N LYS A 564 0.93 -16.06 17.90
CA LYS A 564 0.14 -16.16 16.67
C LYS A 564 -0.53 -14.84 16.30
N ALA A 565 -0.58 -13.89 17.23
CA ALA A 565 -1.30 -12.64 17.07
C ALA A 565 -0.42 -11.42 16.80
N ILE A 566 0.91 -11.51 17.01
CA ILE A 566 1.85 -10.42 16.71
C ILE A 566 3.06 -10.93 15.93
N ASN A 567 3.64 -10.05 15.11
CA ASN A 567 4.87 -10.29 14.35
C ASN A 567 5.64 -9.00 14.11
N VAL A 568 6.89 -9.11 13.66
CA VAL A 568 7.69 -8.02 13.12
C VAL A 568 7.86 -8.23 11.63
N ASN A 569 7.65 -7.19 10.83
CA ASN A 569 7.68 -7.28 9.37
C ASN A 569 8.05 -5.94 8.71
N SER A 570 8.12 -5.93 7.37
CA SER A 570 8.44 -4.77 6.53
C SER A 570 7.22 -4.22 5.77
N SER A 571 6.00 -4.45 6.25
CA SER A 571 4.79 -4.12 5.48
C SER A 571 4.54 -2.63 5.29
N LEU A 572 5.06 -1.79 6.19
CA LEU A 572 5.08 -0.33 6.07
C LEU A 572 6.54 0.16 6.18
N THR A 573 7.05 0.28 7.39
CA THR A 573 8.47 0.62 7.63
C THR A 573 9.31 -0.65 7.48
N PRO A 574 10.30 -0.66 6.57
CA PRO A 574 11.18 -1.81 6.37
C PRO A 574 11.85 -2.25 7.67
N ALA A 575 11.88 -3.55 7.93
CA ALA A 575 12.53 -4.11 9.10
C ALA A 575 14.05 -4.17 8.89
N VAL A 576 14.78 -3.25 9.51
CA VAL A 576 16.23 -3.09 9.38
C VAL A 576 16.81 -2.47 10.64
N ALA A 577 18.02 -2.86 11.01
CA ALA A 577 18.81 -2.25 12.06
C ALA A 577 20.23 -1.94 11.56
N PHE A 578 20.96 -1.15 12.32
CA PHE A 578 22.29 -0.66 11.96
C PHE A 578 23.24 -0.81 13.16
N ASN A 579 24.35 -1.51 12.96
CA ASN A 579 25.39 -1.66 13.97
C ASN A 579 26.38 -0.46 13.97
N SER A 580 27.34 -0.48 14.86
CA SER A 580 28.37 0.57 14.99
C SER A 580 29.28 0.71 13.76
N ASN A 581 29.34 -0.27 12.89
CA ASN A 581 30.07 -0.20 11.63
C ASN A 581 29.22 0.38 10.48
N GLU A 582 27.99 0.82 10.78
CA GLU A 582 27.02 1.31 9.80
C GLU A 582 26.53 0.18 8.85
N GLU A 583 26.74 -1.10 9.24
CA GLU A 583 26.27 -2.25 8.47
C GLU A 583 24.79 -2.53 8.73
N THR A 584 24.08 -2.87 7.67
CA THR A 584 22.67 -3.23 7.72
C THR A 584 22.48 -4.62 8.31
N MET A 585 21.58 -4.73 9.29
CA MET A 585 21.22 -5.95 10.03
C MET A 585 19.77 -6.33 9.73
N ASP A 586 19.49 -7.62 9.78
CA ASP A 586 18.10 -8.10 9.85
C ASP A 586 17.46 -7.80 11.22
N VAL A 587 16.13 -7.77 11.27
CA VAL A 587 15.39 -7.63 12.53
C VAL A 587 14.47 -8.84 12.68
N ALA A 588 14.54 -9.49 13.85
CA ALA A 588 13.74 -10.67 14.19
C ALA A 588 12.97 -10.46 15.50
N LEU A 589 11.86 -11.20 15.65
CA LEU A 589 11.11 -11.31 16.89
C LEU A 589 11.11 -12.76 17.36
N GLU A 590 11.52 -12.99 18.60
CA GLU A 590 11.47 -14.31 19.24
C GLU A 590 10.49 -14.32 20.41
N PHE A 591 9.78 -15.43 20.58
CA PHE A 591 8.89 -15.65 21.73
C PHE A 591 9.54 -16.60 22.74
N ASN A 592 9.69 -16.13 23.98
CA ASN A 592 10.18 -16.93 25.09
C ASN A 592 9.00 -17.62 25.79
N SER A 593 9.02 -18.94 25.86
CA SER A 593 8.06 -19.73 26.66
C SER A 593 8.77 -20.42 27.81
N ASN A 594 8.02 -20.82 28.86
CA ASN A 594 8.59 -21.58 30.00
C ASN A 594 9.20 -22.95 29.60
N ASN A 595 9.08 -23.35 28.31
CA ASN A 595 9.60 -24.60 27.76
C ASN A 595 10.72 -24.41 26.73
N GLY A 596 11.35 -23.22 26.65
CA GLY A 596 12.40 -22.88 25.68
C GLY A 596 12.02 -21.75 24.75
N THR A 597 13.01 -21.22 24.05
CA THR A 597 12.84 -20.12 23.08
C THR A 597 12.14 -20.67 21.84
N VAL A 598 11.00 -20.12 21.47
CA VAL A 598 10.36 -20.38 20.18
C VAL A 598 10.62 -19.14 19.33
N ALA A 599 11.43 -19.26 18.30
CA ALA A 599 11.55 -18.21 17.30
C ALA A 599 10.17 -18.00 16.66
N ALA A 600 9.75 -16.74 16.52
CA ALA A 600 8.58 -16.42 15.71
C ALA A 600 8.94 -16.52 14.24
N SER A 601 9.25 -17.74 13.80
CA SER A 601 9.34 -18.02 12.39
C SER A 601 7.98 -18.49 11.93
N ASN A 602 7.17 -17.57 11.40
CA ASN A 602 6.02 -17.97 10.62
C ASN A 602 6.54 -18.59 9.32
N PHE A 603 5.85 -19.62 8.84
CA PHE A 603 6.04 -20.06 7.48
C PHE A 603 5.67 -18.91 6.54
N GLU A 604 6.61 -18.46 5.72
CA GLU A 604 6.36 -17.38 4.75
C GLU A 604 7.11 -17.66 3.45
N LEU A 605 6.42 -17.57 2.34
CA LEU A 605 7.01 -17.57 1.01
C LEU A 605 7.01 -16.12 0.51
N LEU A 606 8.19 -15.57 0.27
CA LEU A 606 8.33 -14.18 -0.19
C LEU A 606 8.25 -14.09 -1.72
N GLN A 607 8.01 -12.87 -2.22
CA GLN A 607 8.06 -12.59 -3.64
C GLN A 607 9.49 -12.75 -4.16
N ASN A 608 9.65 -13.44 -5.28
CA ASN A 608 10.95 -13.59 -5.93
C ASN A 608 11.51 -12.23 -6.35
N ASN A 609 12.81 -12.06 -6.25
CA ASN A 609 13.50 -10.82 -6.60
C ASN A 609 14.74 -11.09 -7.46
N PRO A 610 14.87 -10.43 -8.64
CA PRO A 610 13.88 -9.53 -9.26
C PRO A 610 12.62 -10.26 -9.77
N ASN A 611 11.51 -9.53 -9.89
CA ASN A 611 10.30 -9.97 -10.58
C ASN A 611 9.66 -8.75 -11.28
N PRO A 612 9.55 -8.70 -12.62
CA PRO A 612 10.03 -9.71 -13.57
C PRO A 612 11.54 -9.91 -13.59
N PHE A 613 11.99 -11.08 -14.11
CA PHE A 613 13.42 -11.35 -14.26
C PHE A 613 13.76 -11.87 -15.67
N LYS A 614 15.03 -11.67 -16.06
CA LYS A 614 15.55 -12.06 -17.37
C LYS A 614 16.61 -13.17 -17.30
N GLU A 615 17.56 -13.07 -16.37
CA GLU A 615 18.69 -14.01 -16.26
C GLU A 615 18.55 -14.92 -15.03
N SER A 616 18.28 -14.37 -13.88
CA SER A 616 18.08 -15.12 -12.63
C SER A 616 17.20 -14.37 -11.66
N THR A 617 16.61 -15.10 -10.72
CA THR A 617 15.84 -14.54 -9.61
C THR A 617 16.12 -15.35 -8.35
N THR A 618 15.98 -14.72 -7.20
CA THR A 618 16.05 -15.38 -5.91
C THR A 618 14.67 -15.52 -5.32
N ILE A 619 14.27 -16.73 -4.96
CA ILE A 619 13.09 -17.03 -4.17
C ILE A 619 13.52 -17.17 -2.72
N SER A 620 12.98 -16.31 -1.87
CA SER A 620 13.26 -16.30 -0.43
C SER A 620 12.05 -16.82 0.34
N PHE A 621 12.28 -17.53 1.43
CA PHE A 621 11.22 -18.03 2.29
C PHE A 621 11.71 -18.25 3.72
N ILE A 622 10.77 -18.24 4.67
CA ILE A 622 11.03 -18.43 6.09
C ILE A 622 10.39 -19.74 6.53
N LEU A 623 11.16 -20.60 7.19
CA LEU A 623 10.67 -21.83 7.80
C LEU A 623 10.57 -21.70 9.32
N PRO A 624 9.47 -22.16 9.93
CA PRO A 624 9.27 -22.14 11.39
C PRO A 624 10.25 -23.08 12.14
N ALA A 625 10.74 -24.11 11.49
CA ALA A 625 11.73 -25.04 12.01
C ALA A 625 12.59 -25.57 10.86
N ALA A 626 13.81 -26.02 11.15
CA ALA A 626 14.61 -26.71 10.15
C ALA A 626 13.91 -28.00 9.73
N GLY A 627 13.82 -28.25 8.43
CA GLY A 627 13.10 -29.41 7.90
C GLY A 627 13.10 -29.49 6.38
N LYS A 628 12.41 -30.51 5.89
CA LYS A 628 12.25 -30.73 4.45
C LYS A 628 11.23 -29.75 3.89
N ALA A 629 11.57 -29.15 2.75
CA ALA A 629 10.62 -28.38 1.97
C ALA A 629 10.80 -28.68 0.46
N THR A 630 9.71 -28.50 -0.27
CA THR A 630 9.66 -28.68 -1.72
C THR A 630 9.22 -27.36 -2.35
N LEU A 631 10.08 -26.77 -3.17
CA LEU A 631 9.77 -25.60 -3.97
C LEU A 631 9.47 -26.06 -5.40
N SER A 632 8.23 -25.94 -5.85
CA SER A 632 7.78 -26.32 -7.19
C SER A 632 7.46 -25.09 -8.01
N ILE A 633 7.92 -25.03 -9.26
CA ILE A 633 7.62 -23.97 -10.22
C ILE A 633 6.78 -24.56 -11.33
N TYR A 634 5.66 -23.91 -11.69
CA TYR A 634 4.72 -24.41 -12.68
C TYR A 634 4.12 -23.29 -13.53
N THR A 635 3.66 -23.65 -14.72
CA THR A 635 2.98 -22.77 -15.66
C THR A 635 1.51 -22.55 -15.25
N VAL A 636 0.85 -21.58 -15.86
CA VAL A 636 -0.57 -21.25 -15.57
C VAL A 636 -1.53 -22.42 -15.80
N ASP A 637 -1.16 -23.37 -16.66
CA ASP A 637 -1.91 -24.62 -16.92
C ASP A 637 -1.57 -25.76 -15.93
N GLY A 638 -0.77 -25.45 -14.90
CA GLY A 638 -0.41 -26.39 -13.83
C GLY A 638 0.73 -27.36 -14.16
N LYS A 639 1.40 -27.21 -15.31
CA LYS A 639 2.53 -28.06 -15.67
C LYS A 639 3.76 -27.66 -14.87
N VAL A 640 4.30 -28.57 -14.05
CA VAL A 640 5.52 -28.35 -13.30
C VAL A 640 6.72 -28.25 -14.24
N VAL A 641 7.48 -27.17 -14.14
CA VAL A 641 8.67 -26.89 -14.96
C VAL A 641 9.98 -27.07 -14.18
N LYS A 642 9.92 -26.97 -12.84
CA LYS A 642 11.05 -27.23 -11.96
C LYS A 642 10.57 -27.59 -10.55
N THR A 643 11.29 -28.52 -9.90
CA THR A 643 11.08 -28.85 -8.50
C THR A 643 12.45 -28.88 -7.80
N ILE A 644 12.53 -28.26 -6.63
CA ILE A 644 13.72 -28.25 -5.78
C ILE A 644 13.30 -28.78 -4.42
N GLN A 645 13.90 -29.87 -4.00
CA GLN A 645 13.68 -30.47 -2.69
C GLN A 645 14.98 -30.46 -1.89
N GLY A 646 14.88 -30.16 -0.61
CA GLY A 646 16.05 -30.14 0.28
C GLY A 646 15.67 -30.03 1.74
N ASP A 647 16.67 -30.17 2.57
CA ASP A 647 16.62 -29.83 3.98
C ASP A 647 17.04 -28.37 4.13
N PHE A 648 16.16 -27.55 4.66
CA PHE A 648 16.34 -26.13 4.81
C PHE A 648 16.45 -25.76 6.30
N ALA A 649 17.18 -24.70 6.58
CA ALA A 649 17.36 -24.20 7.94
C ALA A 649 16.10 -23.53 8.48
N GLN A 650 15.97 -23.49 9.80
CA GLN A 650 15.01 -22.62 10.46
C GLN A 650 15.34 -21.14 10.12
N GLY A 651 14.31 -20.31 9.89
CA GLY A 651 14.47 -18.91 9.49
C GLY A 651 14.55 -18.73 7.99
N MET A 652 15.26 -17.69 7.55
CA MET A 652 15.34 -17.27 6.16
C MET A 652 16.18 -18.22 5.31
N ASN A 653 15.61 -18.65 4.19
CA ASN A 653 16.27 -19.45 3.17
C ASN A 653 16.15 -18.76 1.82
N ASN A 654 17.16 -18.95 0.96
CA ASN A 654 17.21 -18.34 -0.36
C ASN A 654 17.54 -19.42 -1.41
N VAL A 655 16.77 -19.45 -2.49
CA VAL A 655 16.97 -20.33 -3.63
C VAL A 655 17.12 -19.51 -4.89
N VAL A 656 18.26 -19.59 -5.54
CA VAL A 656 18.51 -18.89 -6.81
C VAL A 656 17.99 -19.76 -7.95
N ILE A 657 17.20 -19.16 -8.82
CA ILE A 657 16.65 -19.77 -10.04
C ILE A 657 17.23 -19.06 -11.24
N ASN A 658 17.95 -19.80 -12.08
CA ASN A 658 18.48 -19.26 -13.34
C ASN A 658 17.48 -19.45 -14.47
N ARG A 659 17.41 -18.50 -15.38
CA ARG A 659 16.54 -18.57 -16.57
C ARG A 659 16.77 -19.83 -17.40
N SER A 660 18.02 -20.27 -17.53
CA SER A 660 18.39 -21.46 -18.26
C SER A 660 17.82 -22.78 -17.67
N GLU A 661 17.36 -22.75 -16.44
CA GLU A 661 16.82 -23.92 -15.74
C GLU A 661 15.29 -24.04 -15.89
N ILE A 662 14.65 -23.02 -16.51
CA ILE A 662 13.20 -22.97 -16.71
C ILE A 662 12.92 -22.96 -18.21
N SER A 663 12.19 -23.97 -18.70
CA SER A 663 11.83 -24.13 -20.11
C SER A 663 10.62 -23.30 -20.56
N ALA A 664 10.01 -22.52 -19.67
CA ALA A 664 8.83 -21.70 -19.93
C ALA A 664 9.16 -20.20 -19.78
N ALA A 665 8.39 -19.34 -20.45
CA ALA A 665 8.49 -17.87 -20.33
C ALA A 665 7.09 -17.30 -20.00
N GLY A 666 7.04 -16.03 -19.63
CA GLY A 666 5.81 -15.35 -19.25
C GLY A 666 5.46 -15.54 -17.76
N VAL A 667 4.18 -15.70 -17.47
CA VAL A 667 3.67 -15.87 -16.10
C VAL A 667 3.84 -17.31 -15.63
N LEU A 668 4.49 -17.48 -14.50
CA LEU A 668 4.65 -18.75 -13.81
C LEU A 668 4.24 -18.59 -12.34
N TYR A 669 4.00 -19.71 -11.67
CA TYR A 669 3.76 -19.77 -10.23
C TYR A 669 4.84 -20.62 -9.57
N TYR A 670 5.15 -20.30 -8.32
CA TYR A 670 5.98 -21.17 -7.49
C TYR A 670 5.31 -21.40 -6.15
N GLN A 671 5.39 -22.62 -5.69
CA GLN A 671 4.77 -23.12 -4.47
C GLN A 671 5.84 -23.72 -3.59
N LEU A 672 5.80 -23.37 -2.33
CA LEU A 672 6.62 -23.98 -1.29
C LEU A 672 5.73 -24.84 -0.40
N ASP A 673 6.04 -26.12 -0.31
CA ASP A 673 5.35 -27.08 0.53
C ASP A 673 6.31 -27.62 1.60
N THR A 674 5.82 -27.71 2.82
CA THR A 674 6.43 -28.43 3.95
C THR A 674 5.45 -29.50 4.43
N ASP A 675 5.80 -30.25 5.45
CA ASP A 675 4.88 -31.26 6.04
C ASP A 675 3.61 -30.63 6.65
N THR A 676 3.64 -29.33 6.99
CA THR A 676 2.56 -28.64 7.72
C THR A 676 1.99 -27.42 7.00
N ASP A 677 2.75 -26.82 6.09
CA ASP A 677 2.41 -25.51 5.52
C ASP A 677 2.63 -25.50 4.01
N SER A 678 1.85 -24.71 3.29
CA SER A 678 1.96 -24.47 1.86
C SER A 678 1.67 -23.02 1.52
N ALA A 679 2.42 -22.43 0.59
CA ALA A 679 2.17 -21.09 0.05
C ALA A 679 2.54 -21.03 -1.43
N VAL A 680 1.83 -20.16 -2.16
CA VAL A 680 2.02 -19.94 -3.61
C VAL A 680 2.26 -18.46 -3.89
N ARG A 681 3.12 -18.19 -4.88
CA ARG A 681 3.39 -16.83 -5.41
C ARG A 681 3.50 -16.87 -6.93
N LYS A 682 3.31 -15.73 -7.54
CA LYS A 682 3.44 -15.52 -8.99
C LYS A 682 4.82 -14.94 -9.31
N MET A 683 5.45 -15.39 -10.40
CA MET A 683 6.64 -14.76 -10.96
C MET A 683 6.50 -14.56 -12.47
N ILE A 684 7.26 -13.62 -13.01
CA ILE A 684 7.23 -13.27 -14.43
C ILE A 684 8.64 -13.38 -15.00
N ILE A 685 8.76 -14.13 -16.09
CA ILE A 685 10.00 -14.23 -16.86
C ILE A 685 9.83 -13.43 -18.15
N ILE A 686 10.70 -12.46 -18.36
CA ILE A 686 10.77 -11.70 -19.62
C ILE A 686 11.86 -12.30 -20.52
N GLU A 687 11.57 -12.31 -21.84
CA GLU A 687 12.49 -12.78 -22.88
C GLU A 687 13.67 -11.85 -23.15
#